data_d827020d06e7e973977b906146aa25d0
#
_entry.id   d827020d06e7e973977b906146aa25d0
#
_cell.length_a   1.000
_cell.length_b   1.000
_cell.length_c   1.000
_cell.angle_alpha   90.00
_cell.angle_beta   90.00
_cell.angle_gamma   90.00
#
_symmetry.space_group_name_H-M   'P 1'
#
loop_
_entity.id
_entity.type
_entity.pdbx_description
1 polymer ?
#
loop_
_entity_poly.entity_id
_entity_poly.type
_entity_poly.pdbx_seq_one_letter_code
_entity_poly.pdbx_strand_id
1 'polypeptide(L)'
;GGTVARYFISASYVNEGGMYETDRAMTDYNTNANYHRWNYRMNVDIDLTKSTLLKVGVSGSLDKQNLPGSQYHEIWHSLMGYSPIASPVQYSDGKWAAVGSEGRRNPWVLTTQQGYQETWKNKIQTTVNLEQDLKFITKGLKFYGRFGFDTYTDNGDNRFKWPESWLAERQRTSDGELQFRRIETQKLMDGTMYSSGQRKEYLEAELHYNRTFGDHMLGAVLKYSQDKTTNTSHNGNTDSYEKIVQSIQNRHQGFAGRFTYGWKYRYFFDFNFGYNGSENFASGQQFGFFPAYSVAWNIAEESIIKKHLKWLNMFKLRYSYGKVGNDNVGTRFPYVEKFGTWDEDGYYYGDIGTSNYYYTGLTYSRIASSSITWEVAKKHDLGLDFSMFNDKFSGSIDYFHEQRNGIYMVRSYLPQIIGLNHITTKPYANVGSVLSEGFDGNIAYKQRIGEVDLTVRANMTYSKNEIKEYDEENSRYPYKMKYGFRVDQARGLIAEGLFKDYEEIRNRPSQGSGIMPGDIKYKDVNGDGVINGDDEVPIGATTRPNLIYGFGVSAQWKEFDINVHFQGAGKSSFFIDGFTVYPFQEKSWGNILTDVVGNYWSLGTNEDPNAKYPRLSYGGNSNNYRASTYWLRNGSYIRLKNVELGYNIPK
;
A
#
# COMPACT_ATOMS: atom_id res chain seq x y z
N GLY A 1 11.71 -19.84 -36.00
CA GLY A 1 10.41 -19.59 -36.60
C GLY A 1 10.46 -19.59 -38.10
N GLY A 2 9.35 -19.92 -38.73
CA GLY A 2 9.21 -19.85 -40.19
C GLY A 2 8.81 -18.44 -40.67
N THR A 3 8.60 -18.31 -41.97
CA THR A 3 8.15 -17.06 -42.62
C THR A 3 6.70 -16.71 -42.29
N VAL A 4 5.88 -17.70 -41.90
CA VAL A 4 4.44 -17.55 -41.59
C VAL A 4 4.20 -17.53 -40.08
N ALA A 5 5.01 -18.23 -39.30
CA ALA A 5 4.84 -18.33 -37.85
C ALA A 5 6.12 -18.05 -37.10
N ARG A 6 6.05 -17.20 -36.09
CA ARG A 6 7.14 -16.87 -35.15
C ARG A 6 6.69 -17.28 -33.76
N TYR A 7 7.57 -17.89 -33.01
CA TYR A 7 7.25 -18.31 -31.64
C TYR A 7 8.40 -17.98 -30.68
N PHE A 8 8.02 -17.76 -29.45
CA PHE A 8 8.94 -17.59 -28.32
C PHE A 8 8.42 -18.38 -27.12
N ILE A 9 9.27 -19.24 -26.57
CA ILE A 9 8.96 -20.01 -25.36
C ILE A 9 10.04 -19.75 -24.35
N SER A 10 9.64 -19.49 -23.11
CA SER A 10 10.53 -19.35 -21.96
C SER A 10 9.95 -20.03 -20.74
N ALA A 11 10.83 -20.58 -19.91
CA ALA A 11 10.53 -21.09 -18.59
C ALA A 11 11.60 -20.61 -17.62
N SER A 12 11.19 -20.34 -16.38
CA SER A 12 12.13 -20.01 -15.30
C SER A 12 11.66 -20.60 -13.99
N TYR A 13 12.61 -20.88 -13.12
CA TYR A 13 12.38 -21.37 -11.78
C TYR A 13 13.10 -20.48 -10.77
N VAL A 14 12.37 -20.12 -9.70
CA VAL A 14 12.90 -19.38 -8.56
C VAL A 14 12.73 -20.25 -7.32
N ASN A 15 13.79 -20.33 -6.53
CA ASN A 15 13.79 -21.00 -5.24
C ASN A 15 14.39 -20.06 -4.20
N GLU A 16 13.62 -19.77 -3.15
CA GLU A 16 14.05 -18.97 -2.01
C GLU A 16 13.97 -19.83 -0.74
N GLY A 17 15.10 -20.02 -0.07
CA GLY A 17 15.17 -20.70 1.21
C GLY A 17 14.70 -19.79 2.34
N GLY A 18 14.06 -20.36 3.33
CA GLY A 18 13.66 -19.62 4.52
C GLY A 18 14.81 -19.38 5.48
N MET A 19 14.60 -18.38 6.36
CA MET A 19 15.58 -17.98 7.37
C MET A 19 15.37 -18.63 8.75
N TYR A 20 14.27 -19.35 8.94
CA TYR A 20 13.97 -19.98 10.22
C TYR A 20 14.81 -21.24 10.42
N GLU A 21 15.29 -21.42 11.65
CA GLU A 21 15.90 -22.68 12.06
C GLU A 21 14.82 -23.76 12.09
N THR A 22 15.19 -24.97 11.74
CA THR A 22 14.30 -26.13 11.71
C THR A 22 14.76 -27.19 12.72
N ASP A 23 13.82 -27.87 13.32
CA ASP A 23 14.12 -29.00 14.20
C ASP A 23 14.46 -30.23 13.34
N ARG A 24 15.71 -30.67 13.40
CA ARG A 24 16.20 -31.83 12.62
C ARG A 24 15.57 -33.17 13.07
N ALA A 25 15.05 -33.22 14.28
CA ALA A 25 14.33 -34.41 14.79
C ALA A 25 12.89 -34.47 14.26
N MET A 26 12.39 -33.37 13.73
CA MET A 26 11.04 -33.26 13.16
C MET A 26 11.08 -33.68 11.68
N THR A 27 10.61 -34.87 11.37
CA THR A 27 10.58 -35.41 9.99
C THR A 27 9.20 -35.39 9.37
N ASP A 28 8.15 -35.16 10.16
CA ASP A 28 6.75 -35.30 9.73
C ASP A 28 6.31 -34.18 8.80
N TYR A 29 6.85 -32.97 8.96
CA TYR A 29 6.52 -31.79 8.14
C TYR A 29 7.62 -30.75 8.17
N ASN A 30 7.62 -29.87 7.17
CA ASN A 30 8.59 -28.79 7.05
C ASN A 30 8.00 -27.49 7.59
N THR A 31 8.71 -26.81 8.51
CA THR A 31 8.33 -25.52 9.09
C THR A 31 9.12 -24.34 8.52
N ASN A 32 10.13 -24.59 7.66
CA ASN A 32 10.90 -23.49 7.09
C ASN A 32 10.10 -22.69 6.07
N ALA A 33 10.32 -21.38 6.02
CA ALA A 33 9.66 -20.46 5.10
C ALA A 33 10.24 -20.57 3.68
N ASN A 34 9.91 -21.62 2.97
CA ASN A 34 10.39 -21.88 1.62
C ASN A 34 9.41 -21.33 0.58
N TYR A 35 9.97 -20.79 -0.50
CA TYR A 35 9.20 -20.33 -1.64
C TYR A 35 9.77 -20.87 -2.94
N HIS A 36 8.89 -21.43 -3.75
CA HIS A 36 9.22 -21.96 -5.08
C HIS A 36 8.27 -21.33 -6.09
N ARG A 37 8.82 -20.91 -7.24
CA ARG A 37 8.01 -20.35 -8.32
C ARG A 37 8.49 -20.87 -9.66
N TRP A 38 7.57 -21.46 -10.41
CA TRP A 38 7.74 -21.84 -11.81
C TRP A 38 7.00 -20.84 -12.68
N ASN A 39 7.71 -20.22 -13.62
CA ASN A 39 7.09 -19.34 -14.61
C ASN A 39 7.23 -19.99 -15.99
N TYR A 40 6.21 -19.79 -16.80
CA TYR A 40 6.23 -20.18 -18.19
C TYR A 40 5.60 -19.09 -19.06
N ARG A 41 6.08 -18.95 -20.30
CA ARG A 41 5.53 -18.06 -21.30
C ARG A 41 5.70 -18.65 -22.68
N MET A 42 4.62 -18.60 -23.45
CA MET A 42 4.61 -18.95 -24.86
C MET A 42 3.92 -17.84 -25.63
N ASN A 43 4.57 -17.30 -26.65
CA ASN A 43 3.98 -16.36 -27.58
C ASN A 43 4.12 -16.94 -28.97
N VAL A 44 3.05 -16.87 -29.76
CA VAL A 44 3.01 -17.33 -31.15
C VAL A 44 2.37 -16.26 -31.99
N ASP A 45 3.08 -15.79 -32.98
CA ASP A 45 2.61 -14.84 -33.99
C ASP A 45 2.45 -15.58 -35.32
N ILE A 46 1.27 -15.50 -35.92
CA ILE A 46 0.90 -16.21 -37.14
C ILE A 46 0.41 -15.19 -38.18
N ASP A 47 1.10 -15.06 -39.27
CA ASP A 47 0.66 -14.27 -40.42
C ASP A 47 -0.41 -15.07 -41.18
N LEU A 48 -1.72 -14.89 -40.81
CA LEU A 48 -2.84 -15.58 -41.45
C LEU A 48 -2.99 -15.19 -42.91
N THR A 49 -2.76 -13.92 -43.17
CA THR A 49 -2.68 -13.35 -44.51
C THR A 49 -1.60 -12.25 -44.55
N LYS A 50 -1.32 -11.67 -45.70
CA LYS A 50 -0.39 -10.50 -45.84
C LYS A 50 -0.87 -9.26 -45.05
N SER A 51 -2.13 -9.22 -44.64
CA SER A 51 -2.74 -8.08 -43.94
C SER A 51 -3.32 -8.46 -42.55
N THR A 52 -3.26 -9.75 -42.21
CA THR A 52 -3.88 -10.26 -40.96
C THR A 52 -2.83 -10.99 -40.12
N LEU A 53 -2.58 -10.51 -38.93
CA LEU A 53 -1.66 -11.11 -37.96
C LEU A 53 -2.45 -11.56 -36.72
N LEU A 54 -2.34 -12.83 -36.39
CA LEU A 54 -2.86 -13.40 -35.14
C LEU A 54 -1.72 -13.62 -34.16
N LYS A 55 -1.88 -13.09 -32.96
CA LYS A 55 -0.92 -13.28 -31.86
C LYS A 55 -1.62 -14.01 -30.72
N VAL A 56 -1.06 -15.11 -30.31
CA VAL A 56 -1.53 -15.90 -29.17
C VAL A 56 -0.45 -15.92 -28.11
N GLY A 57 -0.78 -15.47 -26.92
CA GLY A 57 0.10 -15.47 -25.76
C GLY A 57 -0.50 -16.28 -24.63
N VAL A 58 0.29 -17.18 -24.06
CA VAL A 58 -0.04 -17.90 -22.84
C VAL A 58 1.11 -17.72 -21.87
N SER A 59 0.82 -17.23 -20.67
CA SER A 59 1.82 -17.12 -19.61
C SER A 59 1.21 -17.50 -18.28
N GLY A 60 2.03 -17.97 -17.36
CA GLY A 60 1.57 -18.28 -16.04
C GLY A 60 2.68 -18.49 -15.03
N SER A 61 2.26 -18.61 -13.79
CA SER A 61 3.13 -19.01 -12.68
C SER A 61 2.42 -20.01 -11.78
N LEU A 62 3.20 -20.92 -11.25
CA LEU A 62 2.82 -21.80 -10.14
C LEU A 62 3.73 -21.45 -8.97
N ASP A 63 3.15 -20.96 -7.88
CA ASP A 63 3.86 -20.59 -6.67
C ASP A 63 3.52 -21.61 -5.58
N LYS A 64 4.54 -22.11 -4.90
CA LYS A 64 4.42 -22.92 -3.70
C LYS A 64 5.13 -22.18 -2.57
N GLN A 65 4.43 -21.91 -1.48
CA GLN A 65 4.99 -21.31 -0.28
C GLN A 65 4.72 -22.22 0.91
N ASN A 66 5.74 -22.44 1.72
CA ASN A 66 5.63 -23.10 3.01
C ASN A 66 6.04 -22.12 4.11
N LEU A 67 5.33 -22.10 5.22
CA LEU A 67 5.58 -21.25 6.38
C LEU A 67 5.42 -22.07 7.67
N PRO A 68 5.99 -21.61 8.81
CA PRO A 68 5.64 -22.15 10.12
C PRO A 68 4.14 -22.06 10.40
N GLY A 69 3.62 -22.89 11.29
CA GLY A 69 2.21 -22.83 11.72
C GLY A 69 1.84 -21.50 12.39
N SER A 70 2.78 -20.89 13.11
CA SER A 70 2.59 -19.55 13.70
C SER A 70 2.75 -18.44 12.68
N GLN A 71 2.05 -17.34 12.91
CA GLN A 71 2.19 -16.15 12.08
C GLN A 71 3.54 -15.45 12.33
N TYR A 72 4.10 -14.80 11.31
CA TYR A 72 5.42 -14.18 11.40
C TYR A 72 5.52 -13.14 12.53
N HIS A 73 4.47 -12.36 12.77
CA HIS A 73 4.49 -11.33 13.82
C HIS A 73 4.53 -11.96 15.22
N GLU A 74 3.92 -13.11 15.44
CA GLU A 74 3.99 -13.84 16.71
C GLU A 74 5.41 -14.38 16.97
N ILE A 75 6.06 -14.91 15.93
CA ILE A 75 7.44 -15.40 16.00
C ILE A 75 8.38 -14.25 16.37
N TRP A 76 8.29 -13.13 15.64
CA TRP A 76 9.16 -11.97 15.88
C TRP A 76 8.87 -11.30 17.22
N HIS A 77 7.62 -11.16 17.60
CA HIS A 77 7.23 -10.66 18.92
C HIS A 77 7.80 -11.54 20.03
N SER A 78 7.71 -12.86 19.87
CA SER A 78 8.28 -13.82 20.82
C SER A 78 9.80 -13.70 20.87
N LEU A 79 10.47 -13.71 19.73
CA LEU A 79 11.93 -13.63 19.65
C LEU A 79 12.47 -12.35 20.30
N MET A 80 11.84 -11.22 20.05
CA MET A 80 12.26 -9.92 20.60
C MET A 80 11.97 -9.76 22.09
N GLY A 81 10.93 -10.44 22.59
CA GLY A 81 10.57 -10.40 24.01
C GLY A 81 11.24 -11.46 24.87
N TYR A 82 11.78 -12.50 24.26
CA TYR A 82 12.34 -13.65 24.99
C TYR A 82 13.67 -13.32 25.66
N SER A 83 13.76 -13.55 26.97
CA SER A 83 15.02 -13.40 27.72
C SER A 83 15.67 -14.78 27.91
N PRO A 84 16.88 -15.03 27.40
CA PRO A 84 17.54 -16.32 27.50
C PRO A 84 17.93 -16.69 28.94
N ILE A 85 17.97 -15.73 29.87
CA ILE A 85 18.22 -15.98 31.31
C ILE A 85 16.94 -16.22 32.08
N ALA A 86 15.76 -15.92 31.54
CA ALA A 86 14.49 -16.10 32.23
C ALA A 86 13.93 -17.51 32.08
N SER A 87 14.15 -18.17 30.95
CA SER A 87 13.63 -19.49 30.65
C SER A 87 14.49 -20.19 29.61
N PRO A 88 14.78 -21.49 29.73
CA PRO A 88 15.43 -22.25 28.66
C PRO A 88 14.46 -22.44 27.47
N VAL A 89 14.94 -22.84 26.33
CA VAL A 89 14.09 -23.28 25.20
C VAL A 89 13.41 -24.61 25.55
N GLN A 90 14.19 -25.53 26.11
CA GLN A 90 13.75 -26.87 26.54
C GLN A 90 14.46 -27.26 27.80
N TYR A 91 13.79 -27.92 28.71
CA TYR A 91 14.38 -28.48 29.91
C TYR A 91 15.15 -29.77 29.58
N SER A 92 16.07 -30.16 30.48
CA SER A 92 16.93 -31.35 30.29
C SER A 92 16.18 -32.68 30.17
N ASP A 93 14.96 -32.73 30.65
CA ASP A 93 14.04 -33.89 30.55
C ASP A 93 13.17 -33.87 29.30
N GLY A 94 13.43 -32.94 28.37
CA GLY A 94 12.73 -32.83 27.09
C GLY A 94 11.44 -32.00 27.13
N LYS A 95 11.03 -31.47 28.29
CA LYS A 95 9.85 -30.60 28.38
C LYS A 95 10.08 -29.25 27.74
N TRP A 96 9.14 -28.79 26.90
CA TRP A 96 9.20 -27.44 26.35
C TRP A 96 8.93 -26.40 27.44
N ALA A 97 9.78 -25.40 27.51
CA ALA A 97 9.64 -24.37 28.51
C ALA A 97 8.55 -23.36 28.14
N ALA A 98 7.65 -23.10 29.10
CA ALA A 98 6.75 -21.95 29.04
C ALA A 98 7.51 -20.68 29.47
N VAL A 99 7.12 -19.53 28.95
CA VAL A 99 7.67 -18.25 29.38
C VAL A 99 6.71 -17.57 30.35
N GLY A 100 7.04 -17.64 31.62
CA GLY A 100 6.16 -17.18 32.69
C GLY A 100 4.83 -17.95 32.71
N SER A 101 3.72 -17.24 32.86
CA SER A 101 2.37 -17.81 32.75
C SER A 101 1.89 -17.95 31.31
N GLU A 102 2.70 -17.52 30.32
CA GLU A 102 2.37 -17.48 28.89
C GLU A 102 2.98 -18.70 28.21
N GLY A 103 2.21 -19.76 28.03
CA GLY A 103 2.66 -21.00 27.41
C GLY A 103 3.10 -20.89 25.95
N ARG A 104 2.65 -19.86 25.28
CA ARG A 104 2.71 -19.76 23.81
C ARG A 104 3.81 -18.83 23.27
N ARG A 105 4.79 -18.48 24.10
CA ARG A 105 5.81 -17.48 23.70
C ARG A 105 7.21 -18.02 23.54
N ASN A 106 7.38 -19.34 23.50
CA ASN A 106 8.68 -19.93 23.22
C ASN A 106 8.98 -19.84 21.71
N PRO A 107 9.96 -19.05 21.25
CA PRO A 107 10.20 -18.81 19.84
C PRO A 107 10.58 -20.07 19.06
N TRP A 108 11.28 -21.02 19.69
CA TRP A 108 11.59 -22.30 19.08
C TRP A 108 10.34 -23.14 18.82
N VAL A 109 9.43 -23.20 19.80
CA VAL A 109 8.15 -23.90 19.65
C VAL A 109 7.30 -23.26 18.56
N LEU A 110 7.26 -21.91 18.49
CA LEU A 110 6.51 -21.18 17.47
C LEU A 110 7.03 -21.46 16.06
N THR A 111 8.33 -21.60 15.89
CA THR A 111 8.92 -21.85 14.57
C THR A 111 8.94 -23.30 14.16
N THR A 112 9.02 -24.25 15.11
CA THR A 112 9.29 -25.65 14.80
C THR A 112 8.20 -26.63 15.19
N GLN A 113 7.41 -26.34 16.25
CA GLN A 113 6.52 -27.34 16.87
C GLN A 113 5.03 -27.09 16.63
N GLN A 114 4.65 -26.00 15.97
CA GLN A 114 3.23 -25.61 15.82
C GLN A 114 2.57 -26.06 14.54
N GLY A 115 3.20 -26.90 13.75
CA GLY A 115 2.68 -27.30 12.44
C GLY A 115 3.20 -26.42 11.30
N TYR A 116 2.44 -26.31 10.23
CA TYR A 116 2.86 -25.62 9.00
C TYR A 116 1.69 -24.97 8.27
N GLN A 117 2.02 -24.07 7.37
CA GLN A 117 1.09 -23.47 6.41
C GLN A 117 1.67 -23.70 5.02
N GLU A 118 0.95 -24.41 4.17
CA GLU A 118 1.32 -24.60 2.77
C GLU A 118 0.34 -23.91 1.85
N THR A 119 0.83 -23.07 0.93
CA THR A 119 0.00 -22.35 -0.02
C THR A 119 0.46 -22.62 -1.44
N TRP A 120 -0.52 -22.91 -2.31
CA TRP A 120 -0.33 -23.07 -3.75
C TRP A 120 -1.12 -22.01 -4.50
N LYS A 121 -0.42 -21.18 -5.28
CA LYS A 121 -1.04 -20.15 -6.13
C LYS A 121 -0.76 -20.48 -7.57
N ASN A 122 -1.80 -20.54 -8.37
CA ASN A 122 -1.68 -20.76 -9.81
C ASN A 122 -2.30 -19.60 -10.56
N LYS A 123 -1.54 -19.00 -11.47
CA LYS A 123 -1.98 -17.91 -12.34
C LYS A 123 -1.74 -18.31 -13.79
N ILE A 124 -2.79 -18.26 -14.60
CA ILE A 124 -2.73 -18.46 -16.05
C ILE A 124 -3.34 -17.24 -16.72
N GLN A 125 -2.64 -16.69 -17.68
CA GLN A 125 -3.07 -15.57 -18.50
C GLN A 125 -2.98 -15.96 -19.96
N THR A 126 -4.10 -15.87 -20.66
CA THR A 126 -4.20 -16.15 -22.09
C THR A 126 -4.67 -14.92 -22.82
N THR A 127 -3.98 -14.55 -23.88
CA THR A 127 -4.35 -13.42 -24.75
C THR A 127 -4.38 -13.88 -26.21
N VAL A 128 -5.42 -13.49 -26.91
CA VAL A 128 -5.53 -13.65 -28.36
C VAL A 128 -5.73 -12.27 -28.96
N ASN A 129 -4.80 -11.84 -29.82
CA ASN A 129 -4.86 -10.55 -30.48
C ASN A 129 -4.92 -10.77 -31.99
N LEU A 130 -5.84 -10.10 -32.64
CA LEU A 130 -5.99 -10.04 -34.09
C LEU A 130 -5.62 -8.62 -34.56
N GLU A 131 -4.64 -8.51 -35.43
CA GLU A 131 -4.29 -7.26 -36.10
C GLU A 131 -4.68 -7.38 -37.57
N GLN A 132 -5.47 -6.44 -38.06
CA GLN A 132 -5.91 -6.38 -39.45
C GLN A 132 -5.52 -5.03 -40.05
N ASP A 133 -4.65 -5.07 -41.08
CA ASP A 133 -4.37 -3.89 -41.90
C ASP A 133 -5.54 -3.64 -42.87
N LEU A 134 -6.16 -2.49 -42.72
CA LEU A 134 -7.33 -2.07 -43.51
C LEU A 134 -6.95 -1.07 -44.62
N LYS A 135 -5.69 -1.13 -45.11
CA LYS A 135 -5.19 -0.22 -46.18
C LYS A 135 -6.01 -0.33 -47.44
N PHE A 136 -6.77 -1.39 -47.65
CA PHE A 136 -7.69 -1.52 -48.80
C PHE A 136 -8.89 -0.59 -48.68
N ILE A 137 -9.26 -0.11 -47.49
CA ILE A 137 -10.25 0.93 -47.24
C ILE A 137 -9.57 2.30 -47.34
N THR A 138 -8.53 2.53 -46.52
CA THR A 138 -7.71 3.75 -46.57
C THR A 138 -6.34 3.51 -45.93
N LYS A 139 -5.30 4.16 -46.51
CA LYS A 139 -3.93 4.05 -45.98
C LYS A 139 -3.86 4.56 -44.54
N GLY A 140 -3.23 3.78 -43.67
CA GLY A 140 -3.03 4.12 -42.25
C GLY A 140 -4.12 3.63 -41.31
N LEU A 141 -5.16 2.97 -41.84
CA LEU A 141 -6.23 2.36 -41.03
C LEU A 141 -5.86 0.92 -40.63
N LYS A 142 -6.00 0.61 -39.35
CA LYS A 142 -5.81 -0.73 -38.78
C LYS A 142 -6.90 -1.05 -37.78
N PHE A 143 -7.28 -2.31 -37.70
CA PHE A 143 -8.16 -2.84 -36.68
C PHE A 143 -7.37 -3.78 -35.74
N TYR A 144 -7.65 -3.67 -34.44
CA TYR A 144 -7.14 -4.58 -33.41
C TYR A 144 -8.30 -5.17 -32.63
N GLY A 145 -8.35 -6.49 -32.56
CA GLY A 145 -9.25 -7.23 -31.66
C GLY A 145 -8.42 -7.93 -30.61
N ARG A 146 -8.83 -7.88 -29.36
CA ARG A 146 -8.18 -8.61 -28.27
C ARG A 146 -9.21 -9.35 -27.43
N PHE A 147 -8.89 -10.60 -27.14
CA PHE A 147 -9.58 -11.40 -26.15
C PHE A 147 -8.56 -11.85 -25.09
N GLY A 148 -8.89 -11.66 -23.82
CA GLY A 148 -8.11 -12.11 -22.67
C GLY A 148 -8.92 -13.04 -21.79
N PHE A 149 -8.26 -14.08 -21.30
CA PHE A 149 -8.82 -15.01 -20.33
C PHE A 149 -7.78 -15.32 -19.26
N ASP A 150 -8.02 -14.84 -18.05
CA ASP A 150 -7.12 -15.03 -16.93
C ASP A 150 -7.79 -15.87 -15.85
N THR A 151 -7.06 -16.80 -15.27
CA THR A 151 -7.46 -17.55 -14.09
C THR A 151 -6.41 -17.39 -12.99
N TYR A 152 -6.90 -17.29 -11.78
CA TYR A 152 -6.09 -17.28 -10.57
C TYR A 152 -6.73 -18.22 -9.56
N THR A 153 -5.94 -19.09 -8.93
CA THR A 153 -6.37 -19.92 -7.80
C THR A 153 -5.36 -19.81 -6.65
N ASP A 154 -5.86 -19.80 -5.44
CA ASP A 154 -5.10 -19.77 -4.20
C ASP A 154 -5.67 -20.83 -3.26
N ASN A 155 -4.87 -21.85 -2.99
CA ASN A 155 -5.26 -22.98 -2.14
C ASN A 155 -4.27 -23.05 -0.97
N GLY A 156 -4.78 -23.15 0.24
CA GLY A 156 -3.95 -23.28 1.42
C GLY A 156 -4.38 -24.46 2.28
N ASP A 157 -3.39 -25.13 2.84
CA ASP A 157 -3.52 -26.14 3.89
C ASP A 157 -2.76 -25.66 5.11
N ASN A 158 -3.50 -25.26 6.14
CA ASN A 158 -2.95 -24.76 7.41
C ASN A 158 -3.13 -25.83 8.47
N ARG A 159 -2.04 -26.30 9.03
CA ARG A 159 -2.01 -27.34 10.06
C ARG A 159 -1.41 -26.78 11.34
N PHE A 160 -2.15 -26.92 12.44
CA PHE A 160 -1.76 -26.41 13.74
C PHE A 160 -1.77 -27.52 14.76
N LYS A 161 -0.75 -27.52 15.62
CA LYS A 161 -0.68 -28.32 16.85
C LYS A 161 -0.01 -27.52 17.95
N TRP A 162 -0.19 -27.92 19.18
CA TRP A 162 0.51 -27.37 20.32
C TRP A 162 1.14 -28.48 21.10
N PRO A 163 2.46 -28.46 21.37
CA PRO A 163 3.05 -29.32 22.36
C PRO A 163 2.68 -28.83 23.76
N GLU A 164 2.76 -29.72 24.74
CA GLU A 164 2.72 -29.32 26.15
C GLU A 164 3.85 -28.36 26.48
N SER A 165 3.57 -27.34 27.29
CA SER A 165 4.60 -26.47 27.83
C SER A 165 4.55 -26.40 29.34
N TRP A 166 5.70 -26.25 29.93
CA TRP A 166 5.90 -26.43 31.38
C TRP A 166 6.70 -25.27 31.96
N LEU A 167 6.35 -24.86 33.16
CA LEU A 167 7.10 -23.87 33.92
C LEU A 167 7.76 -24.57 35.12
N ALA A 168 9.08 -24.41 35.26
CA ALA A 168 9.77 -24.86 36.46
C ALA A 168 9.37 -23.99 37.66
N GLU A 169 8.94 -24.61 38.71
CA GLU A 169 8.62 -23.96 39.98
C GLU A 169 9.90 -23.64 40.77
N ARG A 170 9.84 -22.64 41.65
CA ARG A 170 10.97 -22.29 42.50
C ARG A 170 11.25 -23.38 43.57
N GLN A 171 10.21 -24.14 43.90
CA GLN A 171 10.33 -25.25 44.85
C GLN A 171 10.95 -26.46 44.16
N ARG A 172 11.74 -27.21 44.95
CA ARG A 172 12.31 -28.47 44.51
C ARG A 172 11.68 -29.62 45.32
N THR A 173 11.74 -30.82 44.77
CA THR A 173 11.39 -32.04 45.50
C THR A 173 12.35 -32.28 46.67
N SER A 174 12.02 -33.19 47.58
CA SER A 174 12.92 -33.65 48.65
C SER A 174 14.27 -34.13 48.13
N ASP A 175 14.31 -34.66 46.92
CA ASP A 175 15.50 -35.19 46.24
C ASP A 175 16.27 -34.12 45.43
N GLY A 176 15.83 -32.86 45.54
CA GLY A 176 16.48 -31.73 44.86
C GLY A 176 16.09 -31.53 43.43
N GLU A 177 15.15 -32.31 42.88
CA GLU A 177 14.68 -32.20 41.51
C GLU A 177 13.74 -31.01 41.30
N LEU A 178 13.73 -30.46 40.10
CA LEU A 178 12.80 -29.37 39.70
C LEU A 178 11.36 -29.87 39.67
N GLN A 179 10.47 -29.09 40.27
CA GLN A 179 9.03 -29.31 40.12
C GLN A 179 8.52 -28.50 38.92
N PHE A 180 7.62 -29.12 38.16
CA PHE A 180 7.08 -28.52 36.98
C PHE A 180 5.56 -28.35 37.07
N ARG A 181 5.08 -27.17 36.68
CA ARG A 181 3.67 -26.90 36.49
C ARG A 181 3.39 -26.84 34.98
N ARG A 182 2.42 -27.61 34.54
CA ARG A 182 1.98 -27.54 33.14
C ARG A 182 1.20 -26.25 32.90
N ILE A 183 1.60 -25.49 31.88
CA ILE A 183 0.99 -24.22 31.47
C ILE A 183 0.05 -24.43 30.28
N GLU A 184 0.52 -25.16 29.27
CA GLU A 184 -0.29 -25.51 28.11
C GLU A 184 -0.48 -27.02 27.99
N THR A 185 -1.71 -27.40 27.65
CA THR A 185 -2.05 -28.80 27.36
C THR A 185 -1.79 -29.07 25.88
N GLN A 186 -1.31 -30.26 25.59
CA GLN A 186 -1.13 -30.70 24.18
C GLN A 186 -2.43 -30.57 23.42
N LYS A 187 -2.33 -30.00 22.22
CA LYS A 187 -3.37 -30.06 21.19
C LYS A 187 -2.83 -30.85 20.01
N LEU A 188 -3.59 -31.86 19.60
CA LEU A 188 -3.27 -32.63 18.42
C LEU A 188 -3.36 -31.79 17.15
N MET A 189 -2.76 -32.30 16.09
CA MET A 189 -2.80 -31.63 14.78
C MET A 189 -4.24 -31.45 14.34
N ASP A 190 -4.62 -30.23 14.10
CA ASP A 190 -5.89 -29.80 13.50
C ASP A 190 -5.57 -28.88 12.33
N GLY A 191 -6.55 -28.59 11.49
CA GLY A 191 -6.25 -27.75 10.36
C GLY A 191 -7.45 -27.24 9.61
N THR A 192 -7.18 -26.23 8.81
CA THR A 192 -8.13 -25.62 7.91
C THR A 192 -7.59 -25.61 6.49
N MET A 193 -8.42 -25.99 5.54
CA MET A 193 -8.14 -25.80 4.13
C MET A 193 -8.98 -24.67 3.58
N TYR A 194 -8.41 -23.90 2.70
CA TYR A 194 -9.15 -22.90 1.95
C TYR A 194 -8.85 -23.00 0.47
N SER A 195 -9.81 -22.61 -0.34
CA SER A 195 -9.66 -22.47 -1.78
C SER A 195 -10.33 -21.20 -2.22
N SER A 196 -9.60 -20.38 -2.95
CA SER A 196 -10.16 -19.19 -3.59
C SER A 196 -9.73 -19.12 -5.04
N GLY A 197 -10.56 -18.51 -5.87
CA GLY A 197 -10.29 -18.38 -7.27
C GLY A 197 -10.89 -17.13 -7.86
N GLN A 198 -10.28 -16.70 -8.96
CA GLN A 198 -10.78 -15.60 -9.76
C GLN A 198 -10.63 -15.94 -11.23
N ARG A 199 -11.62 -15.58 -12.01
CA ARG A 199 -11.62 -15.69 -13.46
C ARG A 199 -11.97 -14.36 -14.07
N LYS A 200 -11.12 -13.87 -14.97
CA LYS A 200 -11.34 -12.63 -15.69
C LYS A 200 -11.41 -12.88 -17.19
N GLU A 201 -12.44 -12.35 -17.81
CA GLU A 201 -12.65 -12.33 -19.25
C GLU A 201 -12.58 -10.88 -19.72
N TYR A 202 -11.85 -10.63 -20.79
CA TYR A 202 -11.65 -9.30 -21.36
C TYR A 202 -11.83 -9.34 -22.85
N LEU A 203 -12.60 -8.40 -23.40
CA LEU A 203 -12.80 -8.19 -24.83
C LEU A 203 -12.52 -6.73 -25.18
N GLU A 204 -11.78 -6.53 -26.26
CA GLU A 204 -11.44 -5.19 -26.77
C GLU A 204 -11.47 -5.18 -28.28
N ALA A 205 -11.98 -4.11 -28.84
CA ALA A 205 -11.94 -3.80 -30.27
C ALA A 205 -11.46 -2.36 -30.45
N GLU A 206 -10.44 -2.18 -31.27
CA GLU A 206 -9.83 -0.85 -31.53
C GLU A 206 -9.74 -0.60 -33.02
N LEU A 207 -9.99 0.65 -33.41
CA LEU A 207 -9.75 1.16 -34.76
C LEU A 207 -8.71 2.27 -34.66
N HIS A 208 -7.59 2.10 -35.37
CA HIS A 208 -6.49 3.02 -35.39
C HIS A 208 -6.33 3.63 -36.74
N TYR A 209 -6.22 4.93 -36.82
CA TYR A 209 -5.89 5.65 -38.04
C TYR A 209 -4.69 6.55 -37.81
N ASN A 210 -3.63 6.38 -38.57
CA ASN A 210 -2.42 7.22 -38.52
C ASN A 210 -1.98 7.56 -39.96
N ARG A 211 -1.91 8.85 -40.26
CA ARG A 211 -1.48 9.29 -41.58
C ARG A 211 -0.89 10.69 -41.55
N THR A 212 0.14 10.89 -42.37
CA THR A 212 0.76 12.20 -42.62
C THR A 212 0.38 12.69 -43.98
N PHE A 213 -0.07 13.95 -44.07
CA PHE A 213 -0.44 14.66 -45.30
C PHE A 213 0.43 15.91 -45.40
N GLY A 214 1.54 15.83 -46.13
CA GLY A 214 2.52 16.90 -46.17
C GLY A 214 3.05 17.21 -44.77
N ASP A 215 2.79 18.42 -44.29
CA ASP A 215 3.19 18.89 -42.97
C ASP A 215 2.22 18.52 -41.82
N HIS A 216 1.08 17.88 -42.15
CA HIS A 216 0.01 17.57 -41.21
C HIS A 216 0.07 16.10 -40.79
N MET A 217 0.16 15.85 -39.51
CA MET A 217 0.14 14.52 -38.89
C MET A 217 -1.19 14.31 -38.19
N LEU A 218 -1.95 13.30 -38.61
CA LEU A 218 -3.24 12.94 -38.06
C LEU A 218 -3.17 11.55 -37.43
N GLY A 219 -3.65 11.43 -36.20
CA GLY A 219 -3.86 10.16 -35.52
C GLY A 219 -5.26 10.12 -34.92
N ALA A 220 -5.90 8.96 -35.01
CA ALA A 220 -7.16 8.69 -34.31
C ALA A 220 -7.19 7.26 -33.80
N VAL A 221 -7.73 7.08 -32.62
CA VAL A 221 -8.01 5.77 -32.02
C VAL A 221 -9.43 5.78 -31.50
N LEU A 222 -10.16 4.74 -31.79
CA LEU A 222 -11.47 4.46 -31.26
C LEU A 222 -11.43 3.07 -30.63
N LYS A 223 -11.87 2.94 -29.40
CA LYS A 223 -11.77 1.73 -28.60
C LYS A 223 -13.09 1.41 -27.93
N TYR A 224 -13.51 0.16 -28.00
CA TYR A 224 -14.51 -0.43 -27.13
C TYR A 224 -13.86 -1.51 -26.30
N SER A 225 -14.17 -1.58 -25.03
CA SER A 225 -13.70 -2.64 -24.14
C SER A 225 -14.77 -3.05 -23.14
N GLN A 226 -14.76 -4.33 -22.78
CA GLN A 226 -15.54 -4.85 -21.67
C GLN A 226 -14.75 -5.91 -20.92
N ASP A 227 -14.94 -5.95 -19.63
CA ASP A 227 -14.39 -7.01 -18.78
C ASP A 227 -15.43 -7.57 -17.80
N LYS A 228 -15.19 -8.80 -17.42
CA LYS A 228 -15.99 -9.53 -16.44
C LYS A 228 -15.05 -10.30 -15.53
N THR A 229 -15.19 -10.07 -14.22
CA THR A 229 -14.45 -10.81 -13.20
C THR A 229 -15.41 -11.60 -12.34
N THR A 230 -15.14 -12.89 -12.18
CA THR A 230 -15.91 -13.81 -11.32
C THR A 230 -15.00 -14.31 -10.22
N ASN A 231 -15.40 -14.12 -8.96
CA ASN A 231 -14.72 -14.66 -7.80
C ASN A 231 -15.39 -15.97 -7.39
N THR A 232 -14.59 -16.99 -7.07
CA THR A 232 -15.04 -18.31 -6.62
C THR A 232 -14.55 -18.63 -5.20
N SER A 233 -14.44 -17.61 -4.36
CA SER A 233 -14.03 -17.76 -2.96
C SER A 233 -15.12 -18.43 -2.12
N HIS A 234 -14.71 -19.42 -1.32
CA HIS A 234 -15.54 -20.04 -0.30
C HIS A 234 -14.88 -19.86 1.07
N ASN A 235 -15.07 -18.68 1.67
CA ASN A 235 -14.72 -18.50 3.08
C ASN A 235 -15.90 -18.92 3.94
N GLY A 236 -15.72 -19.96 4.78
CA GLY A 236 -16.77 -20.56 5.60
C GLY A 236 -17.47 -19.64 6.60
N ASN A 237 -16.86 -18.50 6.94
CA ASN A 237 -17.32 -17.55 7.97
C ASN A 237 -17.95 -16.26 7.47
N THR A 238 -18.20 -16.11 6.17
CA THR A 238 -18.87 -14.90 5.65
C THR A 238 -20.39 -15.04 5.72
N ASP A 239 -21.06 -13.95 6.08
CA ASP A 239 -22.50 -13.77 6.01
C ASP A 239 -23.05 -14.23 4.63
N SER A 240 -24.22 -14.83 4.61
CA SER A 240 -24.87 -15.36 3.39
C SER A 240 -25.05 -14.27 2.33
N TYR A 241 -25.34 -13.04 2.72
CA TYR A 241 -25.46 -11.90 1.81
C TYR A 241 -24.11 -11.57 1.14
N GLU A 242 -23.02 -11.49 1.91
CA GLU A 242 -21.70 -11.23 1.34
C GLU A 242 -21.25 -12.33 0.38
N LYS A 243 -21.58 -13.58 0.66
CA LYS A 243 -21.35 -14.69 -0.27
C LYS A 243 -22.08 -14.49 -1.60
N ILE A 244 -23.35 -14.08 -1.54
CA ILE A 244 -24.16 -13.79 -2.74
C ILE A 244 -23.55 -12.62 -3.51
N VAL A 245 -23.22 -11.50 -2.84
CA VAL A 245 -22.62 -10.30 -3.46
C VAL A 245 -21.27 -10.62 -4.09
N GLN A 246 -20.45 -11.42 -3.43
CA GLN A 246 -19.14 -11.83 -3.97
C GLN A 246 -19.27 -12.77 -5.18
N SER A 247 -20.33 -13.57 -5.26
CA SER A 247 -20.62 -14.46 -6.40
C SER A 247 -21.11 -13.71 -7.64
N ILE A 248 -21.66 -12.51 -7.48
CA ILE A 248 -22.08 -11.68 -8.61
C ILE A 248 -20.82 -11.21 -9.35
N GLN A 249 -20.82 -11.33 -10.66
CA GLN A 249 -19.71 -10.96 -11.52
C GLN A 249 -19.48 -9.46 -11.49
N ASN A 250 -18.23 -9.01 -11.38
CA ASN A 250 -17.85 -7.62 -11.63
C ASN A 250 -17.78 -7.37 -13.11
N ARG A 251 -18.48 -6.36 -13.60
CA ARG A 251 -18.55 -6.02 -15.01
C ARG A 251 -18.26 -4.55 -15.24
N HIS A 252 -17.38 -4.28 -16.18
CA HIS A 252 -17.11 -2.95 -16.66
C HIS A 252 -17.22 -2.95 -18.17
N GLN A 253 -17.67 -1.84 -18.73
CA GLN A 253 -17.61 -1.59 -20.16
C GLN A 253 -17.23 -0.14 -20.39
N GLY A 254 -16.56 0.10 -21.51
CA GLY A 254 -16.10 1.44 -21.82
C GLY A 254 -15.94 1.67 -23.30
N PHE A 255 -16.17 2.91 -23.68
CA PHE A 255 -15.88 3.43 -24.98
C PHE A 255 -14.87 4.57 -24.83
N ALA A 256 -13.76 4.52 -25.55
CA ALA A 256 -12.74 5.54 -25.46
C ALA A 256 -12.29 5.98 -26.86
N GLY A 257 -11.87 7.22 -26.95
CA GLY A 257 -11.32 7.74 -28.18
C GLY A 257 -10.15 8.67 -27.94
N ARG A 258 -9.26 8.74 -28.93
CA ARG A 258 -8.17 9.69 -28.99
C ARG A 258 -8.09 10.26 -30.39
N PHE A 259 -7.91 11.55 -30.47
CA PHE A 259 -7.59 12.27 -31.70
C PHE A 259 -6.32 13.07 -31.49
N THR A 260 -5.34 12.94 -32.40
CA THR A 260 -4.08 13.66 -32.32
C THR A 260 -3.84 14.41 -33.63
N TYR A 261 -3.39 15.63 -33.52
CA TYR A 261 -3.02 16.47 -34.65
C TYR A 261 -1.67 17.12 -34.39
N GLY A 262 -0.79 17.07 -35.41
CA GLY A 262 0.48 17.76 -35.38
C GLY A 262 0.71 18.52 -36.68
N TRP A 263 1.26 19.73 -36.58
CA TRP A 263 1.63 20.54 -37.75
C TRP A 263 3.10 20.95 -37.70
N LYS A 264 3.84 20.57 -38.72
CA LYS A 264 5.26 20.89 -38.90
C LYS A 264 6.16 20.58 -37.70
N TYR A 265 5.79 19.62 -36.88
CA TYR A 265 6.45 19.32 -35.57
C TYR A 265 6.51 20.53 -34.60
N ARG A 266 5.71 21.60 -34.88
CA ARG A 266 5.66 22.82 -34.04
C ARG A 266 4.49 22.81 -33.10
N TYR A 267 3.30 22.57 -33.63
CA TYR A 267 2.06 22.63 -32.86
C TYR A 267 1.44 21.25 -32.78
N PHE A 268 1.00 20.89 -31.59
CA PHE A 268 0.36 19.61 -31.32
C PHE A 268 -0.93 19.85 -30.56
N PHE A 269 -1.93 19.07 -30.90
CA PHE A 269 -3.22 19.04 -30.23
C PHE A 269 -3.63 17.59 -30.03
N ASP A 270 -4.03 17.22 -28.81
CA ASP A 270 -4.60 15.91 -28.46
C ASP A 270 -5.97 16.13 -27.81
N PHE A 271 -6.94 15.35 -28.25
CA PHE A 271 -8.22 15.20 -27.57
C PHE A 271 -8.43 13.72 -27.22
N ASN A 272 -8.71 13.45 -25.96
CA ASN A 272 -9.02 12.12 -25.48
C ASN A 272 -10.35 12.14 -24.75
N PHE A 273 -11.08 11.04 -24.81
CA PHE A 273 -12.25 10.85 -23.96
C PHE A 273 -12.40 9.38 -23.56
N GLY A 274 -12.96 9.17 -22.36
CA GLY A 274 -13.46 7.90 -21.88
C GLY A 274 -14.94 8.04 -21.51
N TYR A 275 -15.73 7.08 -21.93
CA TYR A 275 -17.12 6.90 -21.50
C TYR A 275 -17.24 5.51 -20.89
N ASN A 276 -17.20 5.45 -19.56
CA ASN A 276 -17.06 4.19 -18.82
C ASN A 276 -18.29 3.94 -17.97
N GLY A 277 -18.73 2.68 -17.92
CA GLY A 277 -19.84 2.21 -17.12
C GLY A 277 -19.36 1.31 -15.98
N SER A 278 -19.91 1.51 -14.79
CA SER A 278 -19.68 0.72 -13.59
C SER A 278 -21.00 0.26 -12.97
N GLU A 279 -21.06 -0.99 -12.58
CA GLU A 279 -22.23 -1.56 -11.89
C GLU A 279 -22.31 -1.16 -10.40
N ASN A 280 -21.28 -0.49 -9.86
CA ASN A 280 -21.29 0.02 -8.49
C ASN A 280 -22.28 1.18 -8.29
N PHE A 281 -22.83 1.73 -9.36
CA PHE A 281 -23.78 2.85 -9.29
C PHE A 281 -25.18 2.43 -9.75
N ALA A 282 -26.19 3.07 -9.15
CA ALA A 282 -27.58 2.86 -9.51
C ALA A 282 -27.88 3.25 -10.96
N SER A 283 -28.97 2.74 -11.50
CA SER A 283 -29.42 3.10 -12.85
C SER A 283 -29.50 4.61 -13.02
N GLY A 284 -28.95 5.13 -14.12
CA GLY A 284 -28.83 6.56 -14.40
C GLY A 284 -27.53 7.21 -13.90
N GLN A 285 -26.77 6.58 -12.99
CA GLN A 285 -25.47 7.05 -12.49
C GLN A 285 -24.30 6.20 -12.95
N GLN A 286 -24.56 5.12 -13.68
CA GLN A 286 -23.57 4.09 -14.04
C GLN A 286 -22.48 4.60 -14.95
N PHE A 287 -22.81 5.50 -15.91
CA PHE A 287 -21.90 5.95 -16.93
C PHE A 287 -21.31 7.32 -16.63
N GLY A 288 -19.97 7.42 -16.72
CA GLY A 288 -19.22 8.66 -16.59
C GLY A 288 -18.51 9.04 -17.88
N PHE A 289 -18.52 10.35 -18.23
CA PHE A 289 -17.79 10.91 -19.36
C PHE A 289 -16.58 11.72 -18.88
N PHE A 290 -15.40 11.33 -19.32
CA PHE A 290 -14.11 11.84 -18.87
C PHE A 290 -13.27 12.35 -20.05
N PRO A 291 -13.46 13.62 -20.48
CA PRO A 291 -12.66 14.23 -21.52
C PRO A 291 -11.30 14.71 -21.02
N ALA A 292 -10.31 14.73 -21.91
CA ALA A 292 -9.01 15.33 -21.70
C ALA A 292 -8.52 16.02 -22.98
N TYR A 293 -7.84 17.15 -22.82
CA TYR A 293 -7.29 17.95 -23.90
C TYR A 293 -5.82 18.25 -23.60
N SER A 294 -4.99 18.24 -24.63
CA SER A 294 -3.64 18.77 -24.49
C SER A 294 -3.22 19.58 -25.72
N VAL A 295 -2.40 20.57 -25.45
CA VAL A 295 -1.76 21.38 -26.47
C VAL A 295 -0.27 21.43 -26.20
N ALA A 296 0.53 21.47 -27.28
CA ALA A 296 1.96 21.67 -27.11
C ALA A 296 2.51 22.52 -28.27
N TRP A 297 3.51 23.33 -27.93
CA TRP A 297 4.22 24.20 -28.86
C TRP A 297 5.71 23.95 -28.75
N ASN A 298 6.30 23.42 -29.78
CA ASN A 298 7.75 23.28 -29.90
C ASN A 298 8.37 24.55 -30.48
N ILE A 299 8.74 25.46 -29.64
CA ILE A 299 9.29 26.78 -29.95
C ILE A 299 10.60 26.64 -30.73
N ALA A 300 11.40 25.60 -30.47
CA ALA A 300 12.66 25.38 -31.18
C ALA A 300 12.47 25.14 -32.69
N GLU A 301 11.31 24.64 -33.10
CA GLU A 301 11.01 24.42 -34.52
C GLU A 301 10.50 25.70 -35.26
N GLU A 302 10.32 26.82 -34.56
CA GLU A 302 9.99 28.08 -35.21
C GLU A 302 11.14 28.57 -36.11
N SER A 303 10.81 29.05 -37.30
CA SER A 303 11.80 29.37 -38.33
C SER A 303 12.84 30.39 -37.86
N ILE A 304 12.42 31.37 -37.05
CA ILE A 304 13.31 32.39 -36.46
C ILE A 304 14.23 31.78 -35.42
N ILE A 305 13.67 30.97 -34.52
CA ILE A 305 14.42 30.34 -33.43
C ILE A 305 15.43 29.34 -34.01
N LYS A 306 14.99 28.45 -34.89
CA LYS A 306 15.82 27.44 -35.54
C LYS A 306 17.00 28.06 -36.32
N LYS A 307 16.79 29.23 -36.89
CA LYS A 307 17.84 29.96 -37.65
C LYS A 307 18.88 30.60 -36.72
N HIS A 308 18.45 31.21 -35.60
CA HIS A 308 19.33 32.01 -34.73
C HIS A 308 19.85 31.24 -33.51
N LEU A 309 19.10 30.28 -32.96
CA LEU A 309 19.45 29.52 -31.78
C LEU A 309 19.73 28.04 -32.14
N LYS A 310 20.76 27.79 -32.93
CA LYS A 310 21.14 26.45 -33.42
C LYS A 310 21.54 25.47 -32.30
N TRP A 311 21.84 26.00 -31.12
CA TRP A 311 22.15 25.19 -29.93
C TRP A 311 20.89 24.66 -29.24
N LEU A 312 19.70 25.16 -29.58
CA LEU A 312 18.42 24.76 -28.97
C LEU A 312 17.79 23.68 -29.88
N ASN A 313 17.92 22.41 -29.48
CA ASN A 313 17.41 21.28 -30.27
C ASN A 313 15.91 21.06 -30.06
N MET A 314 15.44 21.24 -28.84
CA MET A 314 14.03 21.15 -28.46
C MET A 314 13.72 22.13 -27.33
N PHE A 315 12.62 22.84 -27.45
CA PHE A 315 12.03 23.64 -26.38
C PHE A 315 10.52 23.62 -26.55
N LYS A 316 9.88 22.67 -25.85
CA LYS A 316 8.47 22.35 -26.06
C LYS A 316 7.68 22.62 -24.80
N LEU A 317 6.80 23.61 -24.88
CA LEU A 317 5.81 23.86 -23.83
C LEU A 317 4.60 22.94 -24.04
N ARG A 318 4.11 22.37 -22.95
CA ARG A 318 2.94 21.48 -22.92
C ARG A 318 1.94 21.96 -21.87
N TYR A 319 0.68 21.89 -22.20
CA TYR A 319 -0.39 22.03 -21.23
C TYR A 319 -1.44 20.97 -21.49
N SER A 320 -1.86 20.31 -20.42
CA SER A 320 -2.98 19.37 -20.47
C SER A 320 -4.01 19.65 -19.39
N TYR A 321 -5.27 19.39 -19.73
CA TYR A 321 -6.39 19.34 -18.82
C TYR A 321 -7.15 18.06 -19.04
N GLY A 322 -7.51 17.34 -17.97
CA GLY A 322 -8.27 16.12 -18.08
C GLY A 322 -9.15 15.85 -16.86
N LYS A 323 -10.23 15.12 -17.09
CA LYS A 323 -11.04 14.53 -16.05
C LYS A 323 -10.78 13.03 -15.99
N VAL A 324 -10.67 12.48 -14.78
CA VAL A 324 -10.52 11.04 -14.52
C VAL A 324 -11.56 10.63 -13.50
N GLY A 325 -12.33 9.59 -13.82
CA GLY A 325 -13.31 9.00 -12.91
C GLY A 325 -12.72 7.83 -12.13
N ASN A 326 -13.16 7.68 -10.89
CA ASN A 326 -12.91 6.53 -10.05
C ASN A 326 -14.25 5.96 -9.54
N ASP A 327 -14.47 4.66 -9.72
CA ASP A 327 -15.67 3.93 -9.30
C ASP A 327 -15.41 2.98 -8.11
N ASN A 328 -14.20 3.00 -7.57
CA ASN A 328 -13.85 2.22 -6.39
C ASN A 328 -14.36 2.90 -5.11
N VAL A 329 -15.55 2.53 -4.71
CA VAL A 329 -16.22 3.05 -3.51
C VAL A 329 -16.04 2.13 -2.28
N GLY A 330 -15.11 1.17 -2.34
CA GLY A 330 -14.77 0.27 -1.22
C GLY A 330 -15.83 -0.78 -0.88
N THR A 331 -17.01 -0.72 -1.47
CA THR A 331 -18.09 -1.70 -1.32
C THR A 331 -18.81 -1.91 -2.65
N ARG A 332 -19.40 -3.08 -2.83
CA ARG A 332 -20.21 -3.37 -4.03
C ARG A 332 -21.66 -2.98 -3.80
N PHE A 333 -22.30 -2.48 -4.84
CA PHE A 333 -23.72 -2.12 -4.85
C PHE A 333 -24.14 -1.26 -3.66
N PRO A 334 -23.47 -0.10 -3.41
CA PRO A 334 -23.80 0.75 -2.25
C PRO A 334 -25.21 1.33 -2.29
N TYR A 335 -25.89 1.23 -3.43
CA TYR A 335 -27.27 1.65 -3.63
C TYR A 335 -28.32 0.60 -3.20
N VAL A 336 -27.86 -0.58 -2.73
CA VAL A 336 -28.73 -1.64 -2.22
C VAL A 336 -28.78 -1.59 -0.70
N GLU A 337 -29.97 -1.52 -0.12
CA GLU A 337 -30.16 -1.62 1.32
C GLU A 337 -29.82 -3.02 1.83
N LYS A 338 -29.30 -3.09 3.05
CA LYS A 338 -29.04 -4.35 3.74
C LYS A 338 -29.67 -4.30 5.13
N PHE A 339 -30.46 -5.31 5.42
CA PHE A 339 -30.99 -5.56 6.75
C PHE A 339 -30.20 -6.69 7.41
N GLY A 340 -30.04 -6.61 8.70
CA GLY A 340 -29.42 -7.63 9.53
C GLY A 340 -30.21 -7.84 10.81
N THR A 341 -29.95 -8.92 11.49
CA THR A 341 -30.40 -9.13 12.86
C THR A 341 -29.34 -8.58 13.82
N TRP A 342 -29.76 -7.91 14.86
CA TRP A 342 -28.90 -7.38 15.90
C TRP A 342 -29.43 -7.78 17.27
N ASP A 343 -28.59 -8.38 18.09
CA ASP A 343 -29.03 -8.88 19.40
C ASP A 343 -29.42 -7.75 20.34
N GLU A 344 -28.80 -6.59 20.21
CA GLU A 344 -29.09 -5.41 21.03
C GLU A 344 -30.38 -4.69 20.62
N ASP A 345 -30.87 -4.89 19.40
CA ASP A 345 -32.12 -4.30 18.88
C ASP A 345 -33.34 -5.21 19.04
N GLY A 346 -33.19 -6.30 19.79
CA GLY A 346 -34.25 -7.26 20.05
C GLY A 346 -35.17 -6.86 21.22
N TYR A 347 -36.22 -7.65 21.44
CA TYR A 347 -37.16 -7.45 22.51
C TYR A 347 -37.39 -8.73 23.32
N TYR A 348 -37.49 -8.57 24.62
CA TYR A 348 -37.84 -9.65 25.53
C TYR A 348 -39.36 -9.70 25.72
N TYR A 349 -39.94 -10.87 25.43
CA TYR A 349 -41.34 -11.16 25.72
C TYR A 349 -41.46 -12.08 26.93
N GLY A 350 -42.40 -11.85 27.81
CA GLY A 350 -42.67 -12.62 29.01
C GLY A 350 -42.31 -11.92 30.32
N ASP A 351 -42.58 -12.58 31.44
CA ASP A 351 -42.28 -12.05 32.77
C ASP A 351 -40.78 -12.05 33.07
N ILE A 352 -40.30 -10.90 33.55
CA ILE A 352 -38.93 -10.75 33.98
C ILE A 352 -38.67 -11.66 35.17
N GLY A 353 -38.00 -12.81 34.96
CA GLY A 353 -37.59 -13.74 36.01
C GLY A 353 -38.07 -15.17 35.89
N THR A 354 -39.01 -15.53 34.98
CA THR A 354 -39.53 -16.90 34.89
C THR A 354 -39.40 -17.53 33.51
N SER A 355 -39.55 -16.78 32.41
CA SER A 355 -39.37 -17.28 31.02
C SER A 355 -39.20 -16.11 30.06
N ASN A 356 -37.98 -15.66 29.91
CA ASN A 356 -37.66 -14.60 28.95
C ASN A 356 -37.43 -15.18 27.56
N TYR A 357 -38.31 -14.91 26.62
CA TYR A 357 -38.08 -15.20 25.22
C TYR A 357 -37.53 -13.93 24.58
N TYR A 358 -36.25 -13.97 24.19
CA TYR A 358 -35.62 -12.91 23.44
C TYR A 358 -35.78 -13.17 21.94
N TYR A 359 -36.28 -12.18 21.26
CA TYR A 359 -36.35 -12.17 19.79
C TYR A 359 -35.44 -11.08 19.28
N THR A 360 -34.48 -11.47 18.43
CA THR A 360 -33.57 -10.54 17.76
C THR A 360 -34.32 -9.53 16.91
N GLY A 361 -33.99 -8.26 17.03
CA GLY A 361 -34.55 -7.20 16.19
C GLY A 361 -34.01 -7.21 14.77
N LEU A 362 -34.72 -6.56 13.87
CA LEU A 362 -34.23 -6.23 12.53
C LEU A 362 -33.70 -4.78 12.53
N THR A 363 -32.50 -4.59 12.05
CA THR A 363 -31.91 -3.28 11.89
C THR A 363 -31.27 -3.11 10.50
N TYR A 364 -31.02 -1.87 10.13
CA TYR A 364 -30.23 -1.60 8.92
C TYR A 364 -28.77 -1.95 9.19
N SER A 365 -28.22 -2.90 8.47
CA SER A 365 -26.77 -3.13 8.43
C SER A 365 -26.09 -2.30 7.35
N ARG A 366 -26.86 -1.77 6.38
CA ARG A 366 -26.42 -0.76 5.40
C ARG A 366 -27.61 0.04 4.89
N ILE A 367 -27.48 1.36 4.90
CA ILE A 367 -28.45 2.28 4.30
C ILE A 367 -28.08 2.47 2.83
N ALA A 368 -29.07 2.34 1.95
CA ALA A 368 -28.89 2.58 0.52
C ALA A 368 -28.48 4.03 0.24
N SER A 369 -27.56 4.19 -0.67
CA SER A 369 -27.10 5.48 -1.17
C SER A 369 -27.26 5.54 -2.68
N SER A 370 -28.49 5.81 -3.14
CA SER A 370 -28.87 5.81 -4.56
C SER A 370 -28.27 6.97 -5.37
N SER A 371 -27.82 8.04 -4.71
CA SER A 371 -27.23 9.22 -5.34
C SER A 371 -25.72 9.13 -5.55
N ILE A 372 -25.11 8.02 -5.19
CA ILE A 372 -23.67 7.83 -5.35
C ILE A 372 -23.31 7.77 -6.83
N THR A 373 -22.25 8.47 -7.18
CA THR A 373 -21.69 8.54 -8.52
C THR A 373 -20.16 8.52 -8.48
N TRP A 374 -19.55 8.67 -9.62
CA TRP A 374 -18.10 8.69 -9.82
C TRP A 374 -17.42 9.78 -8.96
N GLU A 375 -16.33 9.43 -8.31
CA GLU A 375 -15.35 10.42 -7.88
C GLU A 375 -14.65 10.98 -9.12
N VAL A 376 -14.47 12.30 -9.19
CA VAL A 376 -13.88 12.94 -10.36
C VAL A 376 -12.65 13.75 -9.97
N ALA A 377 -11.50 13.37 -10.52
CA ALA A 377 -10.29 14.16 -10.46
C ALA A 377 -10.16 15.05 -11.69
N LYS A 378 -10.06 16.36 -11.48
CA LYS A 378 -9.71 17.37 -12.50
C LYS A 378 -8.22 17.62 -12.40
N LYS A 379 -7.50 17.37 -13.50
CA LYS A 379 -6.04 17.45 -13.55
C LYS A 379 -5.62 18.53 -14.53
N HIS A 380 -4.70 19.36 -14.12
CA HIS A 380 -3.97 20.32 -14.94
C HIS A 380 -2.49 19.98 -14.87
N ASP A 381 -1.82 20.02 -15.98
CA ASP A 381 -0.39 19.78 -16.08
C ASP A 381 0.23 20.78 -17.06
N LEU A 382 1.25 21.48 -16.59
CA LEU A 382 2.04 22.43 -17.38
C LEU A 382 3.48 21.92 -17.43
N GLY A 383 3.92 21.51 -18.60
CA GLY A 383 5.22 20.90 -18.80
C GLY A 383 6.12 21.65 -19.76
N LEU A 384 7.40 21.51 -19.54
CA LEU A 384 8.47 21.98 -20.41
C LEU A 384 9.42 20.84 -20.73
N ASP A 385 9.54 20.47 -22.02
CA ASP A 385 10.60 19.58 -22.49
C ASP A 385 11.69 20.41 -23.19
N PHE A 386 12.94 20.16 -22.86
CA PHE A 386 14.05 20.85 -23.49
C PHE A 386 15.22 19.92 -23.83
N SER A 387 15.91 20.27 -24.90
CA SER A 387 17.17 19.65 -25.30
C SER A 387 18.05 20.73 -25.97
N MET A 388 19.31 20.82 -25.53
CA MET A 388 20.24 21.87 -25.89
C MET A 388 21.61 21.31 -26.20
N PHE A 389 22.41 22.08 -26.99
CA PHE A 389 23.82 21.78 -27.28
C PHE A 389 24.05 20.39 -27.90
N ASN A 390 23.25 20.04 -28.93
CA ASN A 390 23.26 18.74 -29.58
C ASN A 390 22.95 17.59 -28.56
N ASP A 391 21.86 17.77 -27.81
CA ASP A 391 21.34 16.84 -26.79
C ASP A 391 22.29 16.59 -25.60
N LYS A 392 23.30 17.45 -25.42
CA LYS A 392 24.17 17.35 -24.23
C LYS A 392 23.44 17.66 -22.95
N PHE A 393 22.55 18.63 -22.97
CA PHE A 393 21.73 18.99 -21.82
C PHE A 393 20.25 18.85 -22.19
N SER A 394 19.55 17.95 -21.51
CA SER A 394 18.15 17.65 -21.78
C SER A 394 17.38 17.39 -20.50
N GLY A 395 16.05 17.57 -20.56
CA GLY A 395 15.20 17.29 -19.43
C GLY A 395 13.74 17.62 -19.68
N SER A 396 12.93 17.32 -18.66
CA SER A 396 11.54 17.76 -18.55
C SER A 396 11.27 18.28 -17.16
N ILE A 397 10.39 19.28 -17.06
CA ILE A 397 9.89 19.84 -15.81
C ILE A 397 8.40 20.02 -15.96
N ASP A 398 7.63 19.48 -15.01
CA ASP A 398 6.19 19.52 -15.00
C ASP A 398 5.68 20.11 -13.69
N TYR A 399 4.68 20.97 -13.76
CA TYR A 399 3.85 21.40 -12.65
C TYR A 399 2.48 20.79 -12.80
N PHE A 400 2.02 20.04 -11.79
CA PHE A 400 0.71 19.43 -11.78
C PHE A 400 -0.18 19.98 -10.66
N HIS A 401 -1.46 20.07 -10.97
CA HIS A 401 -2.51 20.47 -10.05
C HIS A 401 -3.72 19.55 -10.28
N GLU A 402 -4.08 18.78 -9.25
CA GLU A 402 -5.19 17.85 -9.26
C GLU A 402 -6.20 18.21 -8.18
N GLN A 403 -7.44 18.44 -8.54
CA GLN A 403 -8.55 18.56 -7.60
C GLN A 403 -9.48 17.37 -7.77
N ARG A 404 -9.54 16.53 -6.75
CA ARG A 404 -10.43 15.38 -6.66
C ARG A 404 -11.66 15.77 -5.87
N ASN A 405 -12.85 15.63 -6.48
CA ASN A 405 -14.13 15.97 -5.89
C ASN A 405 -15.04 14.75 -5.85
N GLY A 406 -16.04 14.82 -4.97
CA GLY A 406 -16.99 13.73 -4.82
C GLY A 406 -16.36 12.46 -4.25
N ILE A 407 -15.37 12.57 -3.37
CA ILE A 407 -14.79 11.42 -2.70
C ILE A 407 -15.87 10.75 -1.86
N TYR A 408 -16.03 9.45 -2.06
CA TYR A 408 -16.98 8.63 -1.36
C TYR A 408 -16.54 8.42 0.10
N MET A 409 -17.40 8.80 1.04
CA MET A 409 -17.13 8.65 2.46
C MET A 409 -18.40 8.50 3.29
N VAL A 410 -18.23 7.99 4.51
CA VAL A 410 -19.31 7.92 5.50
C VAL A 410 -19.76 9.33 5.88
N ARG A 411 -21.08 9.57 5.93
CA ARG A 411 -21.64 10.79 6.51
C ARG A 411 -21.47 10.75 8.03
N SER A 412 -20.39 11.35 8.51
CA SER A 412 -20.01 11.36 9.94
C SER A 412 -20.85 12.37 10.73
N TYR A 413 -21.17 13.50 10.13
CA TYR A 413 -21.93 14.58 10.73
C TYR A 413 -23.45 14.41 10.47
N LEU A 414 -24.05 13.50 11.24
CA LEU A 414 -25.50 13.30 11.26
C LEU A 414 -26.02 13.44 12.70
N PRO A 415 -27.12 14.20 12.92
CA PRO A 415 -27.72 14.32 14.25
C PRO A 415 -28.09 12.95 14.81
N GLN A 416 -27.74 12.67 16.07
CA GLN A 416 -28.03 11.39 16.73
C GLN A 416 -29.53 11.04 16.78
N ILE A 417 -30.40 12.07 16.72
CA ILE A 417 -31.87 11.89 16.70
C ILE A 417 -32.35 11.06 15.50
N ILE A 418 -31.54 10.89 14.46
CA ILE A 418 -31.83 10.03 13.30
C ILE A 418 -31.84 8.54 13.69
N GLY A 419 -31.31 8.18 14.87
CA GLY A 419 -31.32 6.81 15.38
C GLY A 419 -30.28 5.89 14.76
N LEU A 420 -29.31 6.41 14.00
CA LEU A 420 -28.21 5.66 13.38
C LEU A 420 -27.00 5.59 14.32
N ASN A 421 -27.09 4.78 15.36
CA ASN A 421 -26.07 4.73 16.41
C ASN A 421 -24.80 3.97 16.01
N HIS A 422 -24.87 3.09 15.00
CA HIS A 422 -23.75 2.31 14.55
C HIS A 422 -23.04 2.93 13.34
N ILE A 423 -21.71 2.96 13.40
CA ILE A 423 -20.87 3.51 12.31
C ILE A 423 -21.08 2.78 10.99
N THR A 424 -21.39 1.49 11.05
CA THR A 424 -21.65 0.64 9.89
C THR A 424 -22.96 0.92 9.18
N THR A 425 -23.91 1.55 9.87
CA THR A 425 -25.25 1.88 9.34
C THR A 425 -25.35 3.30 8.81
N LYS A 426 -24.34 4.15 9.07
CA LYS A 426 -24.34 5.52 8.54
C LYS A 426 -24.30 5.53 7.02
N PRO A 427 -25.10 6.38 6.36
CA PRO A 427 -25.12 6.48 4.91
C PRO A 427 -23.79 7.01 4.38
N TYR A 428 -23.51 6.64 3.15
CA TYR A 428 -22.35 7.15 2.41
C TYR A 428 -22.79 8.18 1.38
N ALA A 429 -21.91 9.11 1.04
CA ALA A 429 -22.13 10.08 -0.03
C ALA A 429 -20.82 10.54 -0.65
N ASN A 430 -20.90 11.15 -1.84
CA ASN A 430 -19.79 11.80 -2.53
C ASN A 430 -19.58 13.24 -2.01
N VAL A 431 -19.00 13.40 -0.83
CA VAL A 431 -18.92 14.71 -0.12
C VAL A 431 -17.49 15.17 0.17
N GLY A 432 -16.48 14.36 -0.13
CA GLY A 432 -15.10 14.74 0.12
C GLY A 432 -14.44 15.43 -1.07
N SER A 433 -13.47 16.29 -0.80
CA SER A 433 -12.61 16.92 -1.81
C SER A 433 -11.18 17.06 -1.31
N VAL A 434 -10.22 16.76 -2.18
CA VAL A 434 -8.80 16.85 -1.91
C VAL A 434 -8.11 17.54 -3.07
N LEU A 435 -7.29 18.53 -2.75
CA LEU A 435 -6.36 19.19 -3.67
C LEU A 435 -4.99 18.52 -3.57
N SER A 436 -4.35 18.21 -4.70
CA SER A 436 -2.97 17.74 -4.77
C SER A 436 -2.22 18.54 -5.82
N GLU A 437 -1.05 19.07 -5.46
CA GLU A 437 -0.23 19.87 -6.36
C GLU A 437 1.25 19.62 -6.13
N GLY A 438 2.06 19.86 -7.16
CA GLY A 438 3.49 19.63 -7.06
C GLY A 438 4.25 19.85 -8.34
N PHE A 439 5.51 19.48 -8.27
CA PHE A 439 6.45 19.55 -9.39
C PHE A 439 7.12 18.19 -9.54
N ASP A 440 7.33 17.77 -10.75
CA ASP A 440 8.26 16.69 -11.07
C ASP A 440 9.15 17.07 -12.24
N GLY A 441 10.27 16.36 -12.38
CA GLY A 441 11.17 16.63 -13.46
C GLY A 441 12.39 15.74 -13.45
N ASN A 442 13.04 15.75 -14.58
CA ASN A 442 14.33 15.08 -14.76
C ASN A 442 15.26 15.95 -15.61
N ILE A 443 16.55 15.84 -15.36
CA ILE A 443 17.61 16.47 -16.14
C ILE A 443 18.71 15.46 -16.43
N ALA A 444 19.30 15.56 -17.59
CA ALA A 444 20.45 14.77 -17.99
C ALA A 444 21.49 15.66 -18.68
N TYR A 445 22.74 15.50 -18.31
CA TYR A 445 23.88 16.12 -18.96
C TYR A 445 24.82 15.03 -19.49
N LYS A 446 25.10 15.06 -20.79
CA LYS A 446 25.95 14.11 -21.50
C LYS A 446 27.14 14.85 -22.10
N GLN A 447 28.34 14.42 -21.82
CA GLN A 447 29.55 15.03 -22.35
C GLN A 447 30.61 13.97 -22.59
N ARG A 448 31.24 14.04 -23.75
CA ARG A 448 32.43 13.28 -24.05
C ARG A 448 33.66 14.11 -23.64
N ILE A 449 34.49 13.57 -22.77
CA ILE A 449 35.75 14.17 -22.28
C ILE A 449 36.87 13.23 -22.65
N GLY A 450 37.59 13.59 -23.72
CA GLY A 450 38.57 12.67 -24.31
C GLY A 450 37.95 11.37 -24.80
N GLU A 451 38.36 10.24 -24.21
CA GLU A 451 37.77 8.92 -24.50
C GLU A 451 36.65 8.51 -23.56
N VAL A 452 36.31 9.33 -22.58
CA VAL A 452 35.25 9.05 -21.58
C VAL A 452 33.95 9.66 -22.00
N ASP A 453 32.89 8.86 -22.14
CA ASP A 453 31.53 9.31 -22.28
C ASP A 453 30.86 9.40 -20.90
N LEU A 454 30.66 10.64 -20.42
CA LEU A 454 30.08 10.95 -19.12
C LEU A 454 28.59 11.30 -19.24
N THR A 455 27.76 10.71 -18.40
CA THR A 455 26.36 11.09 -18.22
C THR A 455 26.08 11.37 -16.76
N VAL A 456 25.60 12.58 -16.46
CA VAL A 456 25.05 12.96 -15.15
C VAL A 456 23.55 13.10 -15.29
N ARG A 457 22.77 12.48 -14.38
CA ARG A 457 21.31 12.52 -14.39
C ARG A 457 20.76 12.80 -13.00
N ALA A 458 19.66 13.51 -12.96
CA ALA A 458 18.90 13.74 -11.73
C ALA A 458 17.41 13.75 -12.04
N ASN A 459 16.61 13.32 -11.07
CA ASN A 459 15.18 13.45 -11.08
C ASN A 459 14.66 13.85 -9.69
N MET A 460 13.49 14.49 -9.68
CA MET A 460 12.86 14.95 -8.46
C MET A 460 11.35 14.99 -8.64
N THR A 461 10.62 14.58 -7.61
CA THR A 461 9.18 14.79 -7.48
C THR A 461 8.91 15.39 -6.12
N TYR A 462 8.20 16.50 -6.10
CA TYR A 462 7.65 17.10 -4.89
C TYR A 462 6.15 17.23 -5.01
N SER A 463 5.41 16.69 -4.05
CA SER A 463 3.94 16.80 -4.01
C SER A 463 3.43 17.07 -2.61
N LYS A 464 2.37 17.83 -2.52
CA LYS A 464 1.59 18.02 -1.30
C LYS A 464 0.11 17.87 -1.60
N ASN A 465 -0.66 17.42 -0.62
CA ASN A 465 -2.12 17.41 -0.71
C ASN A 465 -2.73 18.18 0.44
N GLU A 466 -4.00 18.55 0.28
CA GLU A 466 -4.78 19.26 1.28
C GLU A 466 -6.26 18.85 1.15
N ILE A 467 -6.88 18.52 2.25
CA ILE A 467 -8.32 18.23 2.32
C ILE A 467 -9.09 19.53 2.20
N LYS A 468 -9.91 19.66 1.16
CA LYS A 468 -10.74 20.85 0.87
C LYS A 468 -12.17 20.71 1.34
N GLU A 469 -12.65 19.47 1.42
CA GLU A 469 -13.98 19.15 1.97
C GLU A 469 -13.90 17.82 2.71
N TYR A 470 -14.46 17.76 3.88
CA TYR A 470 -14.58 16.57 4.70
C TYR A 470 -15.89 16.64 5.51
N ASP A 471 -16.61 15.52 5.64
CA ASP A 471 -17.86 15.47 6.42
C ASP A 471 -17.53 15.32 7.91
N GLU A 472 -17.33 16.44 8.58
CA GLU A 472 -16.99 16.51 10.00
C GLU A 472 -17.74 17.65 10.69
N GLU A 473 -17.95 17.52 11.99
CA GLU A 473 -18.49 18.60 12.83
C GLU A 473 -17.47 19.73 12.98
N ASN A 474 -17.94 20.96 12.96
CA ASN A 474 -17.07 22.11 13.25
C ASN A 474 -16.55 22.02 14.68
N SER A 475 -15.26 21.78 14.81
CA SER A 475 -14.61 21.75 16.11
C SER A 475 -14.43 23.15 16.67
N ARG A 476 -14.57 23.31 17.99
CA ARG A 476 -14.15 24.52 18.72
C ARG A 476 -12.67 24.85 18.46
N TYR A 477 -11.87 23.83 18.18
CA TYR A 477 -10.45 23.93 17.93
C TYR A 477 -10.16 23.63 16.45
N PRO A 478 -9.88 24.64 15.61
CA PRO A 478 -9.67 24.45 14.16
C PRO A 478 -8.53 23.47 13.82
N TYR A 479 -7.51 23.37 14.66
CA TYR A 479 -6.42 22.44 14.47
C TYR A 479 -6.83 20.96 14.61
N LYS A 480 -7.98 20.65 15.19
CA LYS A 480 -8.53 19.28 15.27
C LYS A 480 -9.22 18.84 13.99
N MET A 481 -9.66 19.77 13.17
CA MET A 481 -10.32 19.46 11.91
C MET A 481 -9.37 18.76 10.94
N LYS A 482 -9.94 17.96 10.04
CA LYS A 482 -9.19 17.37 8.91
C LYS A 482 -9.13 18.34 7.74
N TYR A 483 -10.15 19.18 7.58
CA TYR A 483 -10.17 20.27 6.61
C TYR A 483 -8.92 21.17 6.73
N GLY A 484 -8.31 21.53 5.60
CA GLY A 484 -7.13 22.38 5.54
C GLY A 484 -5.81 21.66 5.83
N PHE A 485 -5.85 20.39 6.23
CA PHE A 485 -4.67 19.59 6.50
C PHE A 485 -4.46 18.50 5.43
N ARG A 486 -3.32 17.83 5.49
CA ARG A 486 -2.99 16.73 4.58
C ARG A 486 -3.79 15.48 4.91
N VAL A 487 -4.02 14.62 3.92
CA VAL A 487 -4.77 13.36 4.09
C VAL A 487 -4.12 12.47 5.17
N ASP A 488 -2.79 12.31 5.13
CA ASP A 488 -2.04 11.46 6.08
C ASP A 488 -1.28 12.31 7.11
N GLN A 489 -1.87 13.42 7.57
CA GLN A 489 -1.24 14.30 8.55
C GLN A 489 -1.05 13.58 9.90
N ALA A 490 0.19 13.43 10.33
CA ALA A 490 0.49 12.95 11.66
C ALA A 490 -0.04 13.93 12.72
N ARG A 491 -0.66 13.40 13.76
CA ARG A 491 -1.22 14.16 14.88
C ARG A 491 -0.70 13.60 16.18
N GLY A 492 -0.58 14.44 17.19
CA GLY A 492 -0.14 14.06 18.51
C GLY A 492 0.12 15.24 19.40
N LEU A 493 0.58 14.98 20.59
CA LEU A 493 0.91 15.98 21.59
C LEU A 493 2.27 16.63 21.32
N ILE A 494 2.44 17.87 21.74
CA ILE A 494 3.74 18.54 21.75
C ILE A 494 4.42 18.22 23.08
N ALA A 495 5.50 17.44 23.03
CA ALA A 495 6.31 17.15 24.20
C ALA A 495 7.26 18.30 24.53
N GLU A 496 7.38 18.65 25.79
CA GLU A 496 8.25 19.71 26.33
C GLU A 496 9.41 19.15 27.18
N GLY A 497 9.75 17.88 26.99
CA GLY A 497 10.78 17.16 27.76
C GLY A 497 10.18 16.24 28.83
N LEU A 498 10.96 15.93 29.86
CA LEU A 498 10.56 15.07 30.96
C LEU A 498 10.36 15.87 32.23
N PHE A 499 9.43 15.43 33.08
CA PHE A 499 9.25 16.05 34.40
C PHE A 499 10.49 15.86 35.28
N LYS A 500 10.94 16.94 35.88
CA LYS A 500 12.10 16.96 36.77
C LYS A 500 11.76 16.39 38.15
N ASP A 501 10.68 16.88 38.75
CA ASP A 501 10.28 16.58 40.11
C ASP A 501 8.75 16.69 40.32
N TYR A 502 8.28 16.35 41.51
CA TYR A 502 6.87 16.42 41.89
C TYR A 502 6.36 17.87 42.02
N GLU A 503 7.22 18.86 42.26
CA GLU A 503 6.83 20.28 42.31
C GLU A 503 6.44 20.75 40.89
N GLU A 504 7.24 20.43 39.90
CA GLU A 504 6.90 20.70 38.50
C GLU A 504 5.59 20.03 38.09
N ILE A 505 5.38 18.75 38.47
CA ILE A 505 4.12 18.02 38.15
C ILE A 505 2.90 18.75 38.72
N ARG A 506 2.97 19.24 39.98
CA ARG A 506 1.85 19.93 40.65
C ARG A 506 1.55 21.31 40.06
N ASN A 507 2.57 21.98 39.52
CA ASN A 507 2.45 23.34 38.99
C ASN A 507 2.15 23.41 37.49
N ARG A 508 1.98 22.24 36.83
CA ARG A 508 1.66 22.16 35.39
C ARG A 508 0.25 21.59 35.15
N PRO A 509 -0.28 21.76 33.93
CA PRO A 509 -1.55 21.14 33.53
C PRO A 509 -1.58 19.66 33.83
N SER A 510 -2.74 19.17 34.27
CA SER A 510 -2.93 17.78 34.68
C SER A 510 -2.83 16.84 33.48
N GLN A 511 -2.00 15.81 33.57
CA GLN A 511 -1.90 14.73 32.57
C GLN A 511 -2.57 13.43 33.03
N GLY A 512 -3.41 13.48 34.07
CA GLY A 512 -4.06 12.33 34.68
C GLY A 512 -3.36 11.86 35.94
N SER A 513 -3.71 10.67 36.42
CA SER A 513 -3.14 10.06 37.62
C SER A 513 -1.87 9.27 37.35
N GLY A 514 -1.04 9.11 38.36
CA GLY A 514 0.16 8.26 38.32
C GLY A 514 1.37 8.86 37.60
N ILE A 515 1.35 10.15 37.31
CA ILE A 515 2.49 10.85 36.72
C ILE A 515 3.61 10.96 37.75
N MET A 516 4.84 10.71 37.30
CA MET A 516 6.04 10.71 38.13
C MET A 516 7.17 11.49 37.46
N PRO A 517 8.17 11.95 38.21
CA PRO A 517 9.39 12.50 37.63
C PRO A 517 9.99 11.54 36.60
N GLY A 518 10.46 12.09 35.48
CA GLY A 518 10.94 11.31 34.34
C GLY A 518 9.87 10.89 33.33
N ASP A 519 8.58 11.15 33.60
CA ASP A 519 7.52 11.01 32.59
C ASP A 519 7.54 12.18 31.61
N ILE A 520 7.03 11.93 30.40
CA ILE A 520 6.95 12.96 29.36
C ILE A 520 5.93 14.02 29.77
N LYS A 521 6.34 15.28 29.73
CA LYS A 521 5.46 16.43 29.91
C LYS A 521 5.00 17.00 28.58
N TYR A 522 3.73 17.32 28.49
CA TYR A 522 3.10 17.82 27.28
C TYR A 522 2.63 19.25 27.44
N LYS A 523 2.51 19.92 26.29
CA LYS A 523 1.99 21.30 26.20
C LYS A 523 0.47 21.26 26.20
N ASP A 524 -0.13 22.06 27.09
CA ASP A 524 -1.54 22.42 27.05
C ASP A 524 -1.74 23.45 25.91
N VAL A 525 -2.36 23.01 24.84
CA VAL A 525 -2.51 23.82 23.62
C VAL A 525 -3.76 24.70 23.69
N ASN A 526 -4.82 24.20 24.32
CA ASN A 526 -6.09 24.91 24.43
C ASN A 526 -6.18 25.78 25.70
N GLY A 527 -5.28 25.61 26.68
CA GLY A 527 -5.20 26.41 27.90
C GLY A 527 -6.24 26.05 28.94
N ASP A 528 -6.82 24.83 28.93
CA ASP A 528 -7.87 24.39 29.84
C ASP A 528 -7.34 23.77 31.14
N GLY A 529 -6.02 23.60 31.26
CA GLY A 529 -5.37 23.05 32.45
C GLY A 529 -5.31 21.52 32.48
N VAL A 530 -5.75 20.82 31.41
CA VAL A 530 -5.77 19.36 31.32
C VAL A 530 -5.23 18.90 29.98
N ILE A 531 -4.27 17.99 29.99
CA ILE A 531 -3.71 17.40 28.77
C ILE A 531 -4.56 16.20 28.34
N ASN A 532 -5.28 16.35 27.25
CA ASN A 532 -6.18 15.31 26.73
C ASN A 532 -6.14 15.23 25.18
N GLY A 533 -7.17 14.66 24.55
CA GLY A 533 -7.26 14.60 23.09
C GLY A 533 -7.49 15.95 22.42
N ASP A 534 -7.85 17.00 23.18
CA ASP A 534 -8.05 18.35 22.65
C ASP A 534 -6.72 19.10 22.45
N ASP A 535 -5.63 18.59 23.00
CA ASP A 535 -4.27 19.10 22.78
C ASP A 535 -3.53 18.41 21.63
N GLU A 536 -4.14 17.43 20.99
CA GLU A 536 -3.56 16.77 19.83
C GLU A 536 -3.62 17.67 18.61
N VAL A 537 -2.44 18.07 18.12
CA VAL A 537 -2.25 18.98 17.00
C VAL A 537 -1.57 18.28 15.81
N PRO A 538 -1.65 18.83 14.60
CA PRO A 538 -0.82 18.37 13.49
C PRO A 538 0.66 18.56 13.81
N ILE A 539 1.43 17.46 13.73
CA ILE A 539 2.88 17.45 13.99
C ILE A 539 3.62 16.79 12.84
N GLY A 540 4.85 17.25 12.60
CA GLY A 540 5.71 16.67 11.58
C GLY A 540 5.20 16.74 10.16
N ALA A 541 5.71 15.84 9.33
CA ALA A 541 5.30 15.60 7.96
C ALA A 541 4.43 14.33 7.89
N THR A 542 4.00 13.97 6.69
CA THR A 542 3.31 12.70 6.45
C THR A 542 4.30 11.53 6.46
N THR A 543 3.83 10.32 6.74
CA THR A 543 4.67 9.11 6.66
C THR A 543 5.16 8.86 5.23
N ARG A 544 4.31 9.11 4.23
CA ARG A 544 4.70 9.10 2.82
C ARG A 544 5.49 10.36 2.50
N PRO A 545 6.72 10.23 1.95
CA PRO A 545 7.55 11.39 1.63
C PRO A 545 6.87 12.32 0.62
N ASN A 546 6.90 13.63 0.87
CA ASN A 546 6.48 14.62 -0.10
C ASN A 546 7.55 14.93 -1.16
N LEU A 547 8.82 14.66 -0.85
CA LEU A 547 9.95 14.83 -1.75
C LEU A 547 10.63 13.50 -1.99
N ILE A 548 10.75 13.11 -3.26
CA ILE A 548 11.52 11.95 -3.71
C ILE A 548 12.49 12.44 -4.77
N TYR A 549 13.75 12.06 -4.65
CA TYR A 549 14.77 12.47 -5.61
C TYR A 549 15.78 11.37 -5.86
N GLY A 550 16.41 11.43 -7.03
CA GLY A 550 17.49 10.54 -7.39
C GLY A 550 18.51 11.28 -8.25
N PHE A 551 19.77 10.92 -8.13
CA PHE A 551 20.82 11.40 -9.02
C PHE A 551 21.88 10.34 -9.21
N GLY A 552 22.55 10.41 -10.34
CA GLY A 552 23.56 9.43 -10.66
C GLY A 552 24.52 9.88 -11.73
N VAL A 553 25.64 9.20 -11.79
CA VAL A 553 26.70 9.41 -12.75
C VAL A 553 27.02 8.08 -13.43
N SER A 554 27.08 8.09 -14.75
CA SER A 554 27.56 6.98 -15.55
C SER A 554 28.75 7.44 -16.38
N ALA A 555 29.83 6.66 -16.41
CA ALA A 555 30.97 6.92 -17.25
C ALA A 555 31.35 5.65 -18.02
N GLN A 556 31.58 5.79 -19.32
CA GLN A 556 32.09 4.74 -20.19
C GLN A 556 33.46 5.15 -20.73
N TRP A 557 34.44 4.29 -20.54
CA TRP A 557 35.78 4.44 -21.07
C TRP A 557 36.20 3.20 -21.77
N LYS A 558 36.27 3.26 -23.12
CA LYS A 558 36.51 2.10 -23.97
C LYS A 558 35.53 0.97 -23.62
N GLU A 559 36.02 -0.17 -23.20
CA GLU A 559 35.27 -1.36 -22.84
C GLU A 559 34.76 -1.36 -21.40
N PHE A 560 35.19 -0.39 -20.59
CA PHE A 560 34.75 -0.27 -19.20
C PHE A 560 33.60 0.71 -19.04
N ASP A 561 32.65 0.36 -18.21
CA ASP A 561 31.58 1.27 -17.78
C ASP A 561 31.40 1.22 -16.26
N ILE A 562 31.06 2.37 -15.70
CA ILE A 562 30.68 2.52 -14.29
C ILE A 562 29.36 3.30 -14.21
N ASN A 563 28.47 2.85 -13.34
CA ASN A 563 27.25 3.54 -13.03
C ASN A 563 27.07 3.61 -11.51
N VAL A 564 26.88 4.82 -11.00
CA VAL A 564 26.60 5.06 -9.57
C VAL A 564 25.28 5.82 -9.46
N HIS A 565 24.36 5.31 -8.64
CA HIS A 565 23.06 5.93 -8.46
C HIS A 565 22.69 6.08 -6.98
N PHE A 566 22.25 7.30 -6.61
CA PHE A 566 21.73 7.66 -5.30
C PHE A 566 20.21 7.89 -5.37
N GLN A 567 19.53 7.51 -4.30
CA GLN A 567 18.12 7.79 -4.10
C GLN A 567 17.89 8.37 -2.72
N GLY A 568 17.05 9.39 -2.64
CA GLY A 568 16.66 10.01 -1.39
C GLY A 568 15.17 10.31 -1.30
N ALA A 569 14.74 10.49 -0.07
CA ALA A 569 13.40 10.98 0.25
C ALA A 569 13.50 12.07 1.32
N GLY A 570 12.59 13.02 1.29
CA GLY A 570 12.53 14.11 2.24
C GLY A 570 11.11 14.49 2.61
N LYS A 571 10.99 15.31 3.65
CA LYS A 571 9.69 15.72 4.19
C LYS A 571 8.79 14.53 4.52
N SER A 572 9.33 13.59 5.28
CA SER A 572 8.65 12.42 5.85
C SER A 572 8.86 12.39 7.34
N SER A 573 7.88 11.91 8.07
CA SER A 573 7.95 11.66 9.51
C SER A 573 7.26 10.35 9.85
N PHE A 574 7.75 9.66 10.88
CA PHE A 574 7.13 8.46 11.41
C PHE A 574 7.31 8.40 12.92
N PHE A 575 6.41 7.69 13.59
CA PHE A 575 6.56 7.41 15.02
C PHE A 575 7.39 6.16 15.21
N ILE A 576 8.29 6.20 16.19
CA ILE A 576 8.85 4.99 16.77
C ILE A 576 7.93 4.53 17.89
N ASP A 577 7.46 3.31 17.84
CA ASP A 577 6.55 2.72 18.82
C ASP A 577 6.77 1.21 18.97
N GLY A 578 5.95 0.58 19.79
CA GLY A 578 5.96 -0.84 19.98
C GLY A 578 6.76 -1.30 21.20
N PHE A 579 6.57 -2.55 21.57
CA PHE A 579 7.10 -3.12 22.82
C PHE A 579 8.63 -3.15 22.89
N THR A 580 9.33 -3.13 21.77
CA THR A 580 10.80 -3.02 21.72
C THR A 580 11.31 -1.62 22.06
N VAL A 581 10.48 -0.59 21.80
CA VAL A 581 10.81 0.81 22.09
C VAL A 581 10.40 1.19 23.51
N TYR A 582 9.35 0.54 24.04
CA TYR A 582 8.81 0.74 25.39
C TYR A 582 9.17 -0.44 26.29
N PRO A 583 10.37 -0.42 26.93
CA PRO A 583 10.83 -1.55 27.73
C PRO A 583 9.85 -1.87 28.85
N PHE A 584 9.67 -3.16 29.12
CA PHE A 584 8.79 -3.68 30.18
C PHE A 584 7.30 -3.32 30.04
N GLN A 585 6.84 -2.90 28.87
CA GLN A 585 5.43 -2.62 28.62
C GLN A 585 4.54 -3.82 28.95
N GLU A 586 4.98 -5.01 28.62
CA GLU A 586 4.33 -6.27 28.93
C GLU A 586 4.90 -6.91 30.22
N LYS A 587 5.26 -6.10 31.20
CA LYS A 587 5.82 -6.52 32.50
C LYS A 587 7.15 -7.25 32.31
N SER A 588 7.22 -8.51 32.76
CA SER A 588 8.41 -9.34 32.65
C SER A 588 8.71 -9.83 31.25
N TRP A 589 7.79 -9.61 30.32
CA TRP A 589 7.99 -9.90 28.90
C TRP A 589 8.61 -8.70 28.18
N GLY A 590 9.67 -8.93 27.46
CA GLY A 590 10.36 -7.90 26.66
C GLY A 590 11.83 -7.74 27.06
N ASN A 591 12.68 -7.61 26.05
CA ASN A 591 14.08 -7.22 26.22
C ASN A 591 14.20 -5.69 26.10
N ILE A 592 15.29 -5.17 26.64
CA ILE A 592 15.66 -3.75 26.49
C ILE A 592 16.67 -3.61 25.35
N LEU A 593 16.42 -2.69 24.44
CA LEU A 593 17.38 -2.37 23.37
C LEU A 593 18.64 -1.77 23.98
N THR A 594 19.80 -2.08 23.40
CA THR A 594 21.09 -1.51 23.82
C THR A 594 21.08 0.03 23.81
N ASP A 595 20.34 0.63 22.87
CA ASP A 595 20.20 2.08 22.76
C ASP A 595 19.40 2.71 23.93
N VAL A 596 18.59 1.95 24.65
CA VAL A 596 17.87 2.41 25.83
C VAL A 596 18.77 2.44 27.06
N VAL A 597 19.68 1.45 27.15
CA VAL A 597 20.56 1.30 28.31
C VAL A 597 21.43 2.53 28.51
N GLY A 598 21.29 3.18 29.67
CA GLY A 598 22.02 4.42 30.00
C GLY A 598 21.46 5.71 29.37
N ASN A 599 20.46 5.62 28.47
CA ASN A 599 19.87 6.76 27.80
C ASN A 599 18.43 7.09 28.28
N TYR A 600 17.96 6.43 29.32
CA TYR A 600 16.66 6.71 29.94
C TYR A 600 16.81 7.56 31.20
N TRP A 601 15.76 8.30 31.52
CA TRP A 601 15.72 9.08 32.75
C TRP A 601 15.67 8.14 33.97
N SER A 602 16.50 8.41 35.00
CA SER A 602 16.52 7.65 36.22
C SER A 602 16.91 8.51 37.43
N LEU A 603 16.14 8.40 38.50
CA LEU A 603 16.37 9.15 39.75
C LEU A 603 17.77 8.84 40.32
N GLY A 604 18.50 9.89 40.70
CA GLY A 604 19.83 9.80 41.31
C GLY A 604 20.97 9.41 40.37
N THR A 605 20.68 9.00 39.10
CA THR A 605 21.72 8.54 38.17
C THR A 605 21.72 9.32 36.87
N ASN A 606 20.56 9.59 36.27
CA ASN A 606 20.42 10.35 35.04
C ASN A 606 19.09 11.13 35.06
N GLU A 607 19.10 12.28 35.67
CA GLU A 607 17.93 13.16 35.81
C GLU A 607 17.85 14.23 34.69
N ASP A 608 18.39 13.89 33.52
CA ASP A 608 18.33 14.79 32.36
C ASP A 608 16.89 14.92 31.87
N PRO A 609 16.28 16.13 31.90
CA PRO A 609 14.92 16.36 31.37
C PRO A 609 14.82 16.19 29.87
N ASN A 610 15.94 16.07 29.15
CA ASN A 610 16.03 15.81 27.72
C ASN A 610 16.56 14.41 27.40
N ALA A 611 16.57 13.48 28.37
CA ALA A 611 17.00 12.12 28.13
C ALA A 611 16.25 11.53 26.90
N LYS A 612 16.92 10.66 26.16
CA LYS A 612 16.40 10.07 24.92
C LYS A 612 15.17 9.19 25.16
N TYR A 613 15.08 8.58 26.35
CA TYR A 613 13.96 7.76 26.78
C TYR A 613 13.43 8.25 28.14
N PRO A 614 12.11 8.20 28.37
CA PRO A 614 11.53 8.54 29.66
C PRO A 614 11.91 7.50 30.71
N ARG A 615 11.50 7.70 31.97
CA ARG A 615 11.67 6.71 33.02
C ARG A 615 11.07 5.36 32.59
N LEU A 616 11.73 4.29 32.97
CA LEU A 616 11.23 2.94 32.72
C LEU A 616 10.05 2.62 33.65
N SER A 617 9.07 1.91 33.14
CA SER A 617 7.86 1.49 33.87
C SER A 617 7.65 -0.01 33.74
N TYR A 618 7.35 -0.68 34.82
CA TYR A 618 6.96 -2.08 34.80
C TYR A 618 5.46 -2.20 34.50
N GLY A 619 5.13 -2.63 33.33
CA GLY A 619 3.79 -2.55 32.74
C GLY A 619 3.58 -1.30 31.90
N GLY A 620 2.35 -1.13 31.39
CA GLY A 620 2.03 -0.01 30.52
C GLY A 620 2.12 1.35 31.22
N ASN A 621 2.62 2.34 30.51
CA ASN A 621 2.58 3.74 30.92
C ASN A 621 1.85 4.55 29.86
N SER A 622 0.53 4.72 30.04
CA SER A 622 -0.34 5.36 29.07
C SER A 622 0.05 6.81 28.75
N ASN A 623 0.70 7.51 29.71
CA ASN A 623 1.20 8.86 29.45
C ASN A 623 2.38 8.87 28.48
N ASN A 624 3.37 7.98 28.73
CA ASN A 624 4.61 7.99 27.96
C ASN A 624 4.47 7.37 26.55
N TYR A 625 3.39 6.61 26.29
CA TYR A 625 3.18 5.93 25.00
C TYR A 625 2.24 6.70 24.06
N ARG A 626 1.86 7.94 24.45
CA ARG A 626 1.04 8.80 23.58
C ARG A 626 1.82 9.25 22.35
N ALA A 627 1.12 9.27 21.19
CA ALA A 627 1.66 9.86 19.98
C ALA A 627 2.05 11.32 20.24
N SER A 628 3.31 11.65 20.03
CA SER A 628 3.85 12.98 20.38
C SER A 628 5.12 13.31 19.62
N THR A 629 5.54 14.57 19.69
CA THR A 629 6.80 14.99 19.11
C THR A 629 8.01 14.29 19.74
N TYR A 630 7.86 13.72 20.95
CA TYR A 630 8.91 12.94 21.61
C TYR A 630 9.26 11.67 20.83
N TRP A 631 8.27 10.98 20.24
CA TRP A 631 8.45 9.76 19.50
C TRP A 631 8.50 9.96 17.98
N LEU A 632 8.19 11.17 17.52
CA LEU A 632 8.23 11.50 16.09
C LEU A 632 9.69 11.60 15.61
N ARG A 633 9.97 10.95 14.48
CA ARG A 633 11.29 10.95 13.85
C ARG A 633 11.22 11.47 12.43
N ASN A 634 12.30 12.11 12.00
CA ASN A 634 12.48 12.51 10.61
C ASN A 634 12.79 11.29 9.75
N GLY A 635 11.94 11.03 8.76
CA GLY A 635 12.08 9.93 7.83
C GLY A 635 12.89 10.26 6.57
N SER A 636 13.52 11.43 6.50
CA SER A 636 14.35 11.81 5.35
C SER A 636 15.63 10.99 5.30
N TYR A 637 16.00 10.55 4.10
CA TYR A 637 17.22 9.79 3.88
C TYR A 637 17.80 10.02 2.49
N ILE A 638 19.07 9.69 2.36
CA ILE A 638 19.77 9.46 1.09
C ILE A 638 20.51 8.13 1.19
N ARG A 639 20.45 7.34 0.13
CA ARG A 639 21.14 6.05 0.05
C ARG A 639 21.86 5.86 -1.28
N LEU A 640 22.99 5.24 -1.25
CA LEU A 640 23.63 4.66 -2.43
C LEU A 640 22.80 3.43 -2.83
N LYS A 641 22.17 3.48 -4.01
CA LYS A 641 21.26 2.43 -4.45
C LYS A 641 21.95 1.40 -5.32
N ASN A 642 22.71 1.84 -6.30
CA ASN A 642 23.40 0.97 -7.24
C ASN A 642 24.82 1.47 -7.45
N VAL A 643 25.75 0.53 -7.50
CA VAL A 643 27.09 0.66 -8.10
C VAL A 643 27.27 -0.49 -9.04
N GLU A 644 27.51 -0.19 -10.29
CA GLU A 644 27.69 -1.19 -11.34
C GLU A 644 29.02 -0.93 -12.04
N LEU A 645 29.78 -1.98 -12.24
CA LEU A 645 31.00 -1.99 -13.03
C LEU A 645 30.80 -2.99 -14.16
N GLY A 646 30.97 -2.56 -15.38
CA GLY A 646 30.83 -3.36 -16.57
C GLY A 646 32.14 -3.39 -17.35
N TYR A 647 32.38 -4.53 -18.01
CA TYR A 647 33.44 -4.70 -18.99
C TYR A 647 32.91 -5.40 -20.23
N ASN A 648 32.93 -4.73 -21.36
CA ASN A 648 32.50 -5.26 -22.64
C ASN A 648 33.68 -6.03 -23.29
N ILE A 649 33.59 -7.35 -23.33
CA ILE A 649 34.64 -8.18 -23.95
C ILE A 649 34.65 -7.89 -25.46
N PRO A 650 35.77 -7.39 -26.03
CA PRO A 650 35.87 -7.19 -27.48
C PRO A 650 35.65 -8.52 -28.21
N LYS A 651 34.89 -8.48 -29.30
CA LYS A 651 34.67 -9.67 -30.16
C LYS A 651 35.92 -10.06 -30.91
#